data_fd765593bbb59fe5ce945f50a7eca7f6
#
_entry.id   fd765593bbb59fe5ce945f50a7eca7f6
#
_cell.length_a   1.000
_cell.length_b   1.000
_cell.length_c   1.000
_cell.angle_alpha   90.00
_cell.angle_beta   90.00
_cell.angle_gamma   90.00
#
_symmetry.space_group_name_H-M   'P 1'
#
loop_
_entity.id
_entity.type
_entity.pdbx_description
1 polymer ?
#
loop_
_entity_poly.entity_id
_entity_poly.type
_entity_poly.pdbx_seq_one_letter_code
_entity_poly.pdbx_strand_id
1 'polypeptide(L)'
;MPLLPGAIRSALAVPPARVTGTLQDVQHVVILMQENRSFDHYFGCLRGVRGYGDPRPLRLPNGRPVWYQPEPGAGERYVLPFRLDSQTTSAQWMKDLNHDWKGAHETWKHHDAWIAQKSAMSMGHFQREDLPFYYALADAFTICDGYHASVFGPTNPNRMYMFTGTSGLSVGNDGEQAVNNRDDGNWTADMARDNPRFPGYTWTTYAERLQQAGIRWQVYQEFDNYGDNSHAYFAHFRNLDRASPLYRRGRAWVPGSSADNAKASRGEHLLAAFARDVRAGTLPQVSWIVAPYLLSEHPEATPAYGQSLSARLLDILAGSPEVWSKTVFLINYDENDGFFDHVPPALPAICPELGASNVDLHGEDYHGVPVGLGPRVPMLVVSPWSRGGWVNSQVFDHTSVIRFLERRFGVMEPNINPWRRAVAGDLTSTLDFAGHDAAPVVLPHTGDFIARIDATATLPPPQRPLQQALPVQEPGQRPARALPYDVDVRMQVQAQARVLRMRNRGAAGVALNVYADDGLAGPWFYTLAAGSELQDARAWRGDVADAGYALRVHGPNGFLREFHGDGLADAGLHAEIEYDVAVQCLLLELGNAGAQSATLRVRDGYRDGAERTHVLAPGARRVLRFPLQAQHHWYDLLVTSEAMPPWRRRLAGHIETGHPSMSDPAIGRAAVV
;
A
#
# COMPACT_ATOMS: atom_id res chain seq x y z
N MET A 1 -18.11 23.45 10.80
CA MET A 1 -16.96 23.09 11.67
C MET A 1 -15.69 23.70 11.13
N PRO A 2 -15.08 24.68 11.78
CA PRO A 2 -13.78 25.22 11.32
C PRO A 2 -12.58 24.38 11.79
N LEU A 3 -12.79 23.13 12.19
CA LEU A 3 -11.80 22.38 12.97
C LEU A 3 -10.78 21.56 12.18
N LEU A 4 -11.06 21.17 10.93
CA LEU A 4 -10.20 20.20 10.24
C LEU A 4 -8.75 20.71 10.01
N PRO A 5 -8.53 21.83 9.33
CA PRO A 5 -7.18 22.39 9.21
C PRO A 5 -6.63 23.01 10.49
N GLY A 6 -7.53 23.39 11.44
CA GLY A 6 -7.13 23.86 12.76
C GLY A 6 -6.36 22.80 13.53
N ALA A 7 -6.84 21.56 13.55
CA ALA A 7 -6.16 20.42 14.18
C ALA A 7 -4.75 20.18 13.59
N ILE A 8 -4.62 20.21 12.27
CA ILE A 8 -3.32 20.06 11.59
C ILE A 8 -2.38 21.21 11.97
N ARG A 9 -2.87 22.45 11.97
CA ARG A 9 -2.05 23.63 12.35
C ARG A 9 -1.57 23.53 13.78
N SER A 10 -2.43 23.15 14.71
CA SER A 10 -2.06 22.93 16.12
C SER A 10 -1.03 21.82 16.26
N ALA A 11 -1.19 20.71 15.54
CA ALA A 11 -0.24 19.61 15.54
C ALA A 11 1.14 20.00 15.00
N LEU A 12 1.17 20.83 13.95
CA LEU A 12 2.43 21.33 13.36
C LEU A 12 3.13 22.36 14.26
N ALA A 13 2.43 23.01 15.16
CA ALA A 13 3.02 23.99 16.09
C ALA A 13 3.87 23.36 17.20
N VAL A 14 3.63 22.08 17.51
CA VAL A 14 4.32 21.37 18.59
C VAL A 14 5.58 20.67 18.05
N PRO A 15 6.80 21.00 18.52
CA PRO A 15 8.00 20.31 18.10
C PRO A 15 8.05 18.87 18.64
N PRO A 16 8.80 17.96 18.00
CA PRO A 16 9.03 16.62 18.52
C PRO A 16 9.88 16.65 19.78
N ALA A 17 9.61 15.72 20.70
CA ALA A 17 10.54 15.44 21.80
C ALA A 17 11.84 14.87 21.24
N ARG A 18 12.98 15.29 21.77
CA ARG A 18 14.32 14.88 21.34
C ARG A 18 15.19 14.61 22.57
N VAL A 19 14.87 13.56 23.31
CA VAL A 19 15.64 13.14 24.47
C VAL A 19 16.81 12.27 24.03
N THR A 20 16.53 11.29 23.16
CA THR A 20 17.52 10.35 22.62
C THR A 20 17.84 10.64 21.14
N GLY A 21 16.96 11.35 20.43
CA GLY A 21 17.03 11.53 18.97
C GLY A 21 16.81 10.24 18.19
N THR A 22 16.10 9.28 18.78
CA THR A 22 15.85 7.95 18.21
C THR A 22 14.38 7.55 18.40
N LEU A 23 14.01 6.36 17.87
CA LEU A 23 12.71 5.75 18.07
C LEU A 23 12.29 5.64 19.56
N GLN A 24 13.27 5.64 20.49
CA GLN A 24 12.98 5.59 21.92
C GLN A 24 12.25 6.83 22.47
N ASP A 25 12.25 7.94 21.73
CA ASP A 25 11.51 9.15 22.09
C ASP A 25 9.99 9.00 21.87
N VAL A 26 9.54 8.02 21.08
CA VAL A 26 8.13 7.69 20.89
C VAL A 26 7.59 7.00 22.16
N GLN A 27 6.71 7.67 22.90
CA GLN A 27 6.12 7.11 24.11
C GLN A 27 4.72 6.57 23.90
N HIS A 28 4.00 7.09 22.90
CA HIS A 28 2.62 6.72 22.61
C HIS A 28 2.46 6.41 21.11
N VAL A 29 1.80 5.30 20.82
CA VAL A 29 1.37 4.93 19.46
C VAL A 29 -0.14 4.79 19.49
N VAL A 30 -0.83 5.65 18.73
CA VAL A 30 -2.29 5.66 18.56
C VAL A 30 -2.57 5.12 17.17
N ILE A 31 -3.45 4.13 17.06
CA ILE A 31 -3.76 3.41 15.83
C ILE A 31 -5.26 3.54 15.57
N LEU A 32 -5.65 4.14 14.46
CA LEU A 32 -7.01 4.18 13.96
C LEU A 32 -7.04 3.43 12.63
N MET A 33 -7.64 2.25 12.63
CA MET A 33 -7.93 1.50 11.40
C MET A 33 -9.37 1.75 11.00
N GLN A 34 -9.54 2.38 9.84
CA GLN A 34 -10.82 2.66 9.21
C GLN A 34 -11.19 1.53 8.24
N GLU A 35 -12.35 1.64 7.59
CA GLU A 35 -12.95 0.62 6.77
C GLU A 35 -12.87 0.92 5.27
N ASN A 36 -12.48 -0.10 4.54
CA ASN A 36 -12.82 -0.46 3.17
C ASN A 36 -12.56 0.64 2.13
N ARG A 37 -11.31 1.13 2.00
CA ARG A 37 -10.95 2.09 0.95
C ARG A 37 -9.60 1.78 0.32
N SER A 38 -9.53 1.72 -1.02
CA SER A 38 -8.24 1.57 -1.69
C SER A 38 -7.44 2.88 -1.72
N PHE A 39 -6.14 2.75 -1.96
CA PHE A 39 -5.27 3.93 -2.09
C PHE A 39 -5.65 4.81 -3.27
N ASP A 40 -5.88 4.24 -4.46
CA ASP A 40 -6.26 5.01 -5.64
C ASP A 40 -7.63 5.66 -5.50
N HIS A 41 -8.57 5.00 -4.83
CA HIS A 41 -9.90 5.53 -4.56
C HIS A 41 -9.84 6.85 -3.76
N TYR A 42 -8.90 6.96 -2.80
CA TYR A 42 -8.73 8.16 -1.98
C TYR A 42 -7.65 9.11 -2.49
N PHE A 43 -6.48 8.59 -2.84
CA PHE A 43 -5.29 9.39 -3.10
C PHE A 43 -4.71 9.22 -4.51
N GLY A 44 -5.40 8.52 -5.41
CA GLY A 44 -4.93 8.35 -6.79
C GLY A 44 -4.72 9.65 -7.56
N CYS A 45 -5.40 10.74 -7.17
CA CYS A 45 -5.21 12.08 -7.73
C CYS A 45 -4.23 12.96 -6.97
N LEU A 46 -3.72 12.54 -5.80
CA LEU A 46 -2.82 13.33 -4.97
C LEU A 46 -1.44 13.50 -5.66
N ARG A 47 -0.88 14.71 -5.65
CA ARG A 47 0.44 14.98 -6.24
C ARG A 47 1.54 14.12 -5.61
N GLY A 48 2.50 13.68 -6.44
CA GLY A 48 3.76 13.08 -6.03
C GLY A 48 3.66 11.74 -5.31
N VAL A 49 2.54 11.02 -5.44
CA VAL A 49 2.37 9.62 -5.04
C VAL A 49 2.19 8.75 -6.28
N ARG A 50 2.39 7.44 -6.19
CA ARG A 50 2.05 6.50 -7.26
C ARG A 50 0.53 6.35 -7.35
N GLY A 51 -0.09 7.21 -8.14
CA GLY A 51 -1.51 7.30 -8.40
C GLY A 51 -1.82 7.23 -9.90
N TYR A 52 -2.88 7.90 -10.35
CA TYR A 52 -3.35 7.84 -11.74
C TYR A 52 -2.36 8.40 -12.78
N GLY A 53 -1.36 9.15 -12.36
CA GLY A 53 -0.26 9.63 -13.20
C GLY A 53 0.99 8.75 -13.19
N ASP A 54 0.91 7.49 -12.69
CA ASP A 54 2.06 6.57 -12.71
C ASP A 54 2.53 6.34 -14.16
N PRO A 55 3.79 6.67 -14.51
CA PRO A 55 4.31 6.51 -15.87
C PRO A 55 4.59 5.04 -16.24
N ARG A 56 4.45 4.12 -15.32
CA ARG A 56 4.75 2.68 -15.48
C ARG A 56 3.64 1.76 -14.99
N PRO A 57 2.37 2.02 -15.37
CA PRO A 57 1.28 1.15 -14.96
C PRO A 57 1.42 -0.25 -15.55
N LEU A 58 0.83 -1.24 -14.87
CA LEU A 58 0.66 -2.58 -15.43
C LEU A 58 -0.06 -2.48 -16.79
N ARG A 59 0.28 -3.35 -17.72
CA ARG A 59 -0.51 -3.57 -18.94
C ARG A 59 -1.33 -4.84 -18.83
N LEU A 60 -2.58 -4.73 -19.22
CA LEU A 60 -3.50 -5.85 -19.32
C LEU A 60 -3.14 -6.78 -20.49
N PRO A 61 -3.65 -8.02 -20.52
CA PRO A 61 -3.42 -8.95 -21.65
C PRO A 61 -3.81 -8.41 -23.03
N ASN A 62 -4.75 -7.47 -23.09
CA ASN A 62 -5.15 -6.78 -24.33
C ASN A 62 -4.18 -5.65 -24.74
N GLY A 63 -3.04 -5.48 -24.06
CA GLY A 63 -2.01 -4.47 -24.32
C GLY A 63 -2.32 -3.06 -23.78
N ARG A 64 -3.52 -2.80 -23.26
CA ARG A 64 -3.90 -1.50 -22.70
C ARG A 64 -3.35 -1.32 -21.28
N PRO A 65 -3.08 -0.09 -20.83
CA PRO A 65 -2.79 0.17 -19.41
C PRO A 65 -3.92 -0.31 -18.50
N VAL A 66 -3.60 -0.69 -17.28
CA VAL A 66 -4.52 -1.24 -16.27
C VAL A 66 -5.75 -0.34 -15.98
N TRP A 67 -5.67 0.95 -16.31
CA TRP A 67 -6.80 1.89 -16.23
C TRP A 67 -8.00 1.50 -17.11
N TYR A 68 -7.77 0.76 -18.19
CA TYR A 68 -8.78 0.38 -19.18
C TYR A 68 -9.41 -0.96 -18.78
N GLN A 69 -10.19 -0.97 -17.70
CA GLN A 69 -10.78 -2.20 -17.20
C GLN A 69 -11.86 -2.75 -18.15
N PRO A 70 -11.77 -4.01 -18.59
CA PRO A 70 -12.71 -4.60 -19.54
C PRO A 70 -14.13 -4.64 -18.99
N GLU A 71 -15.11 -4.33 -19.84
CA GLU A 71 -16.53 -4.45 -19.51
C GLU A 71 -17.06 -5.82 -19.96
N PRO A 72 -17.53 -6.69 -19.05
CA PRO A 72 -17.94 -8.05 -19.39
C PRO A 72 -19.04 -8.09 -20.45
N GLY A 73 -18.89 -8.96 -21.45
CA GLY A 73 -19.89 -9.14 -22.51
C GLY A 73 -20.02 -7.97 -23.49
N ALA A 74 -19.14 -6.98 -23.41
CA ALA A 74 -19.24 -5.74 -24.17
C ALA A 74 -18.20 -5.57 -25.28
N GLY A 75 -17.50 -6.64 -25.66
CA GLY A 75 -16.46 -6.62 -26.69
C GLY A 75 -15.25 -5.82 -26.22
N GLU A 76 -14.80 -4.83 -27.00
CA GLU A 76 -13.66 -3.98 -26.68
C GLU A 76 -13.97 -2.79 -25.75
N ARG A 77 -15.19 -2.73 -25.21
CA ARG A 77 -15.58 -1.65 -24.27
C ARG A 77 -14.84 -1.81 -22.95
N TYR A 78 -14.61 -0.68 -22.29
CA TYR A 78 -13.90 -0.58 -21.03
C TYR A 78 -14.50 0.50 -20.12
N VAL A 79 -14.14 0.43 -18.85
CA VAL A 79 -14.43 1.48 -17.86
C VAL A 79 -13.10 2.08 -17.41
N LEU A 80 -13.00 3.41 -17.49
CA LEU A 80 -11.88 4.17 -16.93
C LEU A 80 -12.20 4.61 -15.50
N PRO A 81 -11.19 4.90 -14.66
CA PRO A 81 -11.40 5.57 -13.39
C PRO A 81 -12.17 6.88 -13.59
N PHE A 82 -13.15 7.19 -12.72
CA PHE A 82 -13.97 8.38 -12.82
C PHE A 82 -14.23 9.00 -11.44
N ARG A 83 -14.39 10.32 -11.42
CA ARG A 83 -14.63 11.06 -10.17
C ARG A 83 -15.98 10.74 -9.56
N LEU A 84 -15.99 10.47 -8.28
CA LEU A 84 -17.14 10.44 -7.40
C LEU A 84 -17.36 11.85 -6.83
N ASP A 85 -18.13 12.67 -7.54
CA ASP A 85 -18.36 14.06 -7.15
C ASP A 85 -19.29 14.14 -5.93
N SER A 86 -18.73 14.35 -4.76
CA SER A 86 -19.47 14.49 -3.50
C SER A 86 -20.17 15.83 -3.32
N GLN A 87 -20.08 16.74 -4.28
CA GLN A 87 -20.79 18.02 -4.22
C GLN A 87 -22.14 17.99 -4.97
N THR A 88 -22.22 17.17 -6.01
CA THR A 88 -23.39 17.09 -6.89
C THR A 88 -24.11 15.75 -6.83
N THR A 89 -23.54 14.75 -6.15
CA THR A 89 -24.12 13.42 -5.99
C THR A 89 -24.03 12.91 -4.55
N SER A 90 -24.75 11.84 -4.25
CA SER A 90 -24.65 11.13 -2.97
C SER A 90 -23.43 10.19 -2.88
N ALA A 91 -22.31 10.54 -3.52
CA ALA A 91 -21.14 9.66 -3.69
C ALA A 91 -20.52 9.19 -2.37
N GLN A 92 -20.59 9.97 -1.29
CA GLN A 92 -20.09 9.53 0.02
C GLN A 92 -21.04 8.56 0.76
N TRP A 93 -22.26 8.35 0.24
CA TRP A 93 -23.28 7.47 0.78
C TRP A 93 -23.47 6.20 -0.08
N MET A 94 -22.48 5.84 -0.87
CA MET A 94 -22.55 4.67 -1.74
C MET A 94 -22.50 3.38 -0.92
N LYS A 95 -23.06 2.30 -1.51
CA LYS A 95 -23.03 0.97 -0.92
C LYS A 95 -21.68 0.31 -1.12
N ASP A 96 -21.41 -0.70 -0.29
CA ASP A 96 -20.27 -1.60 -0.41
C ASP A 96 -20.26 -2.35 -1.76
N LEU A 97 -19.11 -2.77 -2.17
CA LEU A 97 -18.86 -3.58 -3.35
C LEU A 97 -18.40 -4.98 -2.91
N ASN A 98 -18.37 -5.93 -3.84
CA ASN A 98 -17.88 -7.27 -3.54
C ASN A 98 -16.39 -7.22 -3.16
N HIS A 99 -16.06 -7.66 -1.95
CA HIS A 99 -14.70 -7.74 -1.39
C HIS A 99 -14.39 -9.12 -0.80
N ASP A 100 -15.22 -10.14 -1.10
CA ASP A 100 -14.95 -11.51 -0.66
C ASP A 100 -13.68 -12.10 -1.31
N TRP A 101 -13.15 -13.15 -0.68
CA TRP A 101 -11.95 -13.84 -1.16
C TRP A 101 -12.06 -14.32 -2.60
N LYS A 102 -13.21 -14.86 -3.00
CA LYS A 102 -13.39 -15.38 -4.36
C LYS A 102 -13.35 -14.27 -5.40
N GLY A 103 -14.12 -13.21 -5.20
CA GLY A 103 -14.14 -12.07 -6.10
C GLY A 103 -12.81 -11.33 -6.16
N ALA A 104 -12.08 -11.30 -5.03
CA ALA A 104 -10.72 -10.78 -4.97
C ALA A 104 -9.75 -11.64 -5.81
N HIS A 105 -9.79 -12.96 -5.66
CA HIS A 105 -8.87 -13.88 -6.34
C HIS A 105 -9.12 -14.03 -7.84
N GLU A 106 -10.34 -13.85 -8.31
CA GLU A 106 -10.61 -13.74 -9.75
C GLU A 106 -10.01 -12.46 -10.36
N THR A 107 -9.79 -11.43 -9.53
CA THR A 107 -9.25 -10.13 -9.96
C THR A 107 -7.72 -10.09 -10.00
N TRP A 108 -7.02 -10.79 -9.09
CA TRP A 108 -5.58 -10.59 -8.89
C TRP A 108 -4.69 -11.09 -10.04
N LYS A 109 -5.06 -12.12 -10.79
CA LYS A 109 -4.19 -12.75 -11.81
C LYS A 109 -3.63 -11.73 -12.80
N HIS A 110 -4.49 -11.19 -13.64
CA HIS A 110 -4.10 -10.21 -14.66
C HIS A 110 -4.56 -8.79 -14.35
N HIS A 111 -5.15 -8.59 -13.17
CA HIS A 111 -5.67 -7.30 -12.73
C HIS A 111 -6.77 -6.72 -13.66
N ASP A 112 -7.50 -7.57 -14.35
CA ASP A 112 -8.46 -7.21 -15.41
C ASP A 112 -9.92 -7.62 -15.11
N ALA A 113 -10.21 -8.14 -13.92
CA ALA A 113 -11.54 -8.62 -13.54
C ALA A 113 -12.30 -7.68 -12.57
N TRP A 114 -11.82 -6.46 -12.34
CA TRP A 114 -12.43 -5.52 -11.39
C TRP A 114 -13.92 -5.28 -11.70
N ILE A 115 -14.26 -4.96 -12.95
CA ILE A 115 -15.65 -4.69 -13.33
C ILE A 115 -16.51 -5.95 -13.25
N ALA A 116 -15.95 -7.09 -13.69
CA ALA A 116 -16.68 -8.37 -13.71
C ALA A 116 -17.05 -8.84 -12.30
N GLN A 117 -16.18 -8.63 -11.31
CA GLN A 117 -16.37 -9.11 -9.96
C GLN A 117 -16.99 -8.08 -9.01
N LYS A 118 -16.77 -6.78 -9.28
CA LYS A 118 -17.04 -5.72 -8.32
C LYS A 118 -17.90 -4.57 -8.84
N SER A 119 -18.31 -4.59 -10.10
CA SER A 119 -19.07 -3.56 -10.83
C SER A 119 -18.26 -2.36 -11.32
N ALA A 120 -18.86 -1.53 -12.18
CA ALA A 120 -18.24 -0.31 -12.72
C ALA A 120 -17.91 0.73 -11.61
N MET A 121 -18.61 0.69 -10.48
CA MET A 121 -18.40 1.61 -9.37
C MET A 121 -17.04 1.40 -8.68
N SER A 122 -16.43 0.24 -8.88
CA SER A 122 -15.06 -0.02 -8.42
C SER A 122 -14.05 1.01 -8.95
N MET A 123 -14.28 1.57 -10.15
CA MET A 123 -13.42 2.57 -10.77
C MET A 123 -13.66 4.00 -10.26
N GLY A 124 -14.57 4.19 -9.31
CA GLY A 124 -14.86 5.48 -8.71
C GLY A 124 -13.74 5.96 -7.78
N HIS A 125 -13.40 7.25 -7.84
CA HIS A 125 -12.40 7.84 -6.95
C HIS A 125 -12.80 9.24 -6.46
N PHE A 126 -12.27 9.60 -5.29
CA PHE A 126 -12.39 10.94 -4.73
C PHE A 126 -11.20 11.82 -5.10
N GLN A 127 -11.37 13.13 -4.90
CA GLN A 127 -10.34 14.15 -5.10
C GLN A 127 -10.21 15.03 -3.85
N ARG A 128 -9.33 16.01 -3.89
CA ARG A 128 -9.04 16.94 -2.78
C ARG A 128 -10.29 17.64 -2.24
N GLU A 129 -11.22 18.01 -3.11
CA GLU A 129 -12.46 18.68 -2.73
C GLU A 129 -13.42 17.76 -1.98
N ASP A 130 -13.31 16.44 -2.22
CA ASP A 130 -14.13 15.41 -1.62
C ASP A 130 -13.54 14.94 -0.26
N LEU A 131 -12.19 14.98 -0.12
CA LEU A 131 -11.45 14.55 1.06
C LEU A 131 -10.47 15.63 1.59
N PRO A 132 -10.95 16.85 1.86
CA PRO A 132 -10.06 18.00 2.10
C PRO A 132 -9.16 17.85 3.33
N PHE A 133 -9.60 17.18 4.38
CA PHE A 133 -8.78 16.96 5.57
C PHE A 133 -7.65 15.95 5.30
N TYR A 134 -7.95 14.82 4.68
CA TYR A 134 -6.94 13.80 4.43
C TYR A 134 -5.87 14.25 3.43
N TYR A 135 -6.27 15.02 2.40
CA TYR A 135 -5.30 15.63 1.49
C TYR A 135 -4.41 16.65 2.21
N ALA A 136 -5.00 17.50 3.06
CA ALA A 136 -4.22 18.44 3.89
C ALA A 136 -3.30 17.71 4.86
N LEU A 137 -3.76 16.59 5.45
CA LEU A 137 -2.97 15.77 6.35
C LEU A 137 -1.77 15.13 5.62
N ALA A 138 -1.98 14.61 4.42
CA ALA A 138 -0.92 14.07 3.56
C ALA A 138 0.07 15.16 3.11
N ASP A 139 -0.39 16.40 2.89
CA ASP A 139 0.50 17.53 2.59
C ASP A 139 1.31 18.00 3.80
N ALA A 140 0.85 17.71 5.01
CA ALA A 140 1.51 18.13 6.24
C ALA A 140 2.46 17.08 6.83
N PHE A 141 2.14 15.79 6.67
CA PHE A 141 2.83 14.66 7.31
C PHE A 141 3.31 13.63 6.26
N THR A 142 3.56 12.39 6.67
CA THR A 142 4.01 11.34 5.75
C THR A 142 2.84 10.47 5.31
N ILE A 143 2.70 10.28 3.99
CA ILE A 143 1.80 9.30 3.36
C ILE A 143 2.61 8.11 2.83
N CYS A 144 2.10 6.88 3.01
CA CYS A 144 2.71 5.67 2.48
C CYS A 144 1.93 5.21 1.24
N ASP A 145 2.52 5.31 0.06
CA ASP A 145 1.90 4.88 -1.20
C ASP A 145 2.29 3.46 -1.63
N GLY A 146 2.96 2.73 -0.72
CA GLY A 146 3.26 1.30 -0.81
C GLY A 146 2.65 0.50 0.34
N TYR A 147 1.64 1.02 1.06
CA TYR A 147 0.96 0.29 2.12
C TYR A 147 -0.20 -0.53 1.56
N HIS A 148 -0.22 -1.82 1.88
CA HIS A 148 -1.16 -2.81 1.36
C HIS A 148 -2.05 -3.38 2.46
N ALA A 149 -3.25 -3.82 2.12
CA ALA A 149 -3.98 -4.79 2.91
C ALA A 149 -3.14 -6.07 3.08
N SER A 150 -3.29 -6.77 4.19
CA SER A 150 -2.50 -7.99 4.46
C SER A 150 -2.98 -9.20 3.69
N VAL A 151 -4.21 -9.17 3.21
CA VAL A 151 -4.79 -10.19 2.33
C VAL A 151 -5.75 -9.53 1.35
N PHE A 152 -5.81 -10.02 0.12
CA PHE A 152 -6.82 -9.61 -0.82
C PHE A 152 -8.14 -10.31 -0.51
N GLY A 153 -8.86 -9.79 0.45
CA GLY A 153 -10.07 -10.34 1.02
C GLY A 153 -10.71 -9.38 2.02
N PRO A 154 -11.70 -9.85 2.79
CA PRO A 154 -12.56 -9.01 3.62
C PRO A 154 -11.90 -8.50 4.91
N THR A 155 -12.69 -7.77 5.69
CA THR A 155 -12.36 -7.04 6.92
C THR A 155 -11.66 -7.91 7.99
N ASN A 156 -12.27 -9.05 8.41
CA ASN A 156 -11.79 -9.78 9.59
C ASN A 156 -10.37 -10.33 9.42
N PRO A 157 -10.01 -11.02 8.31
CA PRO A 157 -8.63 -11.47 8.13
C PRO A 157 -7.64 -10.31 8.19
N ASN A 158 -7.93 -9.20 7.54
CA ASN A 158 -7.07 -8.03 7.50
C ASN A 158 -6.86 -7.42 8.90
N ARG A 159 -7.93 -7.22 9.67
CA ARG A 159 -7.83 -6.73 11.04
C ARG A 159 -7.08 -7.68 11.95
N MET A 160 -7.22 -9.00 11.77
CA MET A 160 -6.45 -9.98 12.55
C MET A 160 -4.95 -9.85 12.33
N TYR A 161 -4.49 -9.56 11.11
CA TYR A 161 -3.06 -9.28 10.89
C TYR A 161 -2.57 -8.10 11.74
N MET A 162 -3.36 -7.04 11.90
CA MET A 162 -2.98 -5.91 12.77
C MET A 162 -3.02 -6.25 14.26
N PHE A 163 -3.91 -7.14 14.69
CA PHE A 163 -4.06 -7.47 16.12
C PHE A 163 -3.21 -8.66 16.57
N THR A 164 -2.74 -9.51 15.63
CA THR A 164 -2.09 -10.76 15.99
C THR A 164 -0.93 -11.19 15.07
N GLY A 165 -0.65 -10.43 14.01
CA GLY A 165 0.39 -10.76 13.03
C GLY A 165 0.03 -11.86 12.02
N THR A 166 -1.15 -12.45 12.13
CA THR A 166 -1.66 -13.52 11.26
C THR A 166 -3.18 -13.54 11.24
N SER A 167 -3.76 -14.08 10.19
CA SER A 167 -5.18 -14.43 10.15
C SER A 167 -5.45 -15.92 10.43
N GLY A 168 -4.43 -16.69 10.82
CA GLY A 168 -4.56 -18.07 11.28
C GLY A 168 -3.68 -19.12 10.61
N LEU A 169 -3.34 -18.98 9.32
CA LEU A 169 -2.59 -19.99 8.57
C LEU A 169 -1.20 -20.29 9.16
N SER A 170 -0.48 -19.26 9.60
CA SER A 170 0.88 -19.44 10.15
C SER A 170 0.93 -20.08 11.54
N VAL A 171 -0.21 -20.26 12.19
CA VAL A 171 -0.30 -20.83 13.55
C VAL A 171 -1.01 -22.19 13.59
N GLY A 172 -1.22 -22.82 12.43
CA GLY A 172 -1.82 -24.15 12.33
C GLY A 172 -3.30 -24.20 12.66
N ASN A 173 -4.01 -23.08 12.52
CA ASN A 173 -5.45 -23.01 12.72
C ASN A 173 -6.21 -23.39 11.44
N ASP A 174 -7.55 -23.53 11.55
CA ASP A 174 -8.45 -23.76 10.44
C ASP A 174 -8.25 -22.67 9.35
N GLY A 175 -7.84 -23.10 8.15
CA GLY A 175 -7.50 -22.20 7.03
C GLY A 175 -8.64 -21.29 6.58
N GLU A 176 -9.90 -21.60 6.88
CA GLU A 176 -11.03 -20.74 6.49
C GLU A 176 -10.94 -19.34 7.08
N GLN A 177 -10.36 -19.21 8.28
CA GLN A 177 -10.19 -17.89 8.91
C GLN A 177 -9.21 -17.01 8.17
N ALA A 178 -8.24 -17.55 7.49
CA ALA A 178 -7.23 -16.79 6.78
C ALA A 178 -7.82 -15.82 5.73
N VAL A 179 -9.01 -16.12 5.22
CA VAL A 179 -9.54 -15.49 4.02
C VAL A 179 -11.00 -15.03 4.12
N ASN A 180 -11.72 -15.38 5.18
CA ASN A 180 -13.16 -15.11 5.31
C ASN A 180 -13.50 -14.20 6.50
N ASN A 181 -14.64 -13.49 6.42
CA ASN A 181 -15.28 -12.87 7.59
C ASN A 181 -15.97 -13.96 8.42
N ARG A 182 -15.21 -14.56 9.33
CA ARG A 182 -15.70 -15.57 10.26
C ARG A 182 -15.67 -15.05 11.68
N ASP A 183 -16.82 -14.67 12.18
CA ASP A 183 -17.01 -14.09 13.50
C ASP A 183 -18.22 -14.70 14.22
N ASP A 184 -18.59 -14.15 15.37
CA ASP A 184 -19.71 -14.63 16.18
C ASP A 184 -21.03 -13.87 15.93
N GLY A 185 -21.03 -12.89 15.01
CA GLY A 185 -22.18 -12.04 14.70
C GLY A 185 -22.49 -10.97 15.76
N ASN A 186 -21.65 -10.79 16.76
CA ASN A 186 -21.77 -9.71 17.75
C ASN A 186 -20.98 -8.47 17.29
N TRP A 187 -21.63 -7.51 16.66
CA TRP A 187 -21.02 -6.26 16.20
C TRP A 187 -21.10 -5.15 17.24
N THR A 188 -21.09 -5.54 18.54
CA THR A 188 -21.06 -4.61 19.67
C THR A 188 -19.95 -4.97 20.66
N ALA A 189 -19.56 -4.02 21.49
CA ALA A 189 -18.58 -4.26 22.56
C ALA A 189 -19.12 -5.14 23.70
N ASP A 190 -20.46 -5.37 23.77
CA ASP A 190 -21.08 -6.08 24.87
C ASP A 190 -20.83 -7.58 24.81
N MET A 191 -19.91 -8.05 25.65
CA MET A 191 -19.56 -9.47 25.80
C MET A 191 -20.76 -10.37 26.16
N ALA A 192 -21.85 -9.83 26.75
CA ALA A 192 -23.05 -10.59 27.05
C ALA A 192 -23.83 -11.01 25.78
N ARG A 193 -23.51 -10.41 24.64
CA ARG A 193 -24.08 -10.74 23.33
C ARG A 193 -23.22 -11.70 22.51
N ASP A 194 -22.06 -12.08 23.04
CA ASP A 194 -21.19 -13.03 22.37
C ASP A 194 -21.91 -14.35 22.11
N ASN A 195 -21.85 -14.86 20.88
CA ASN A 195 -22.48 -16.11 20.50
C ASN A 195 -21.79 -17.30 21.18
N PRO A 196 -22.44 -18.03 22.10
CA PRO A 196 -21.82 -19.13 22.83
C PRO A 196 -21.46 -20.34 21.93
N ARG A 197 -21.97 -20.39 20.69
CA ARG A 197 -21.63 -21.44 19.71
C ARG A 197 -20.36 -21.15 18.95
N PHE A 198 -19.87 -19.91 18.96
CA PHE A 198 -18.60 -19.55 18.35
C PHE A 198 -17.48 -19.81 19.38
N PRO A 199 -16.57 -20.75 19.13
CA PRO A 199 -15.58 -21.17 20.15
C PRO A 199 -14.52 -20.11 20.41
N GLY A 200 -14.32 -19.19 19.46
CA GLY A 200 -13.23 -18.22 19.44
C GLY A 200 -11.91 -18.83 18.97
N TYR A 201 -11.04 -17.97 18.47
CA TYR A 201 -9.69 -18.34 18.07
C TYR A 201 -8.77 -18.46 19.27
N THR A 202 -7.72 -19.28 19.17
CA THR A 202 -6.92 -19.69 20.34
C THR A 202 -5.47 -19.25 20.33
N TRP A 203 -4.96 -18.70 19.19
CA TRP A 203 -3.60 -18.19 19.18
C TRP A 203 -3.48 -16.86 19.92
N THR A 204 -2.29 -16.58 20.44
CA THR A 204 -2.01 -15.39 21.26
C THR A 204 -2.10 -14.12 20.44
N THR A 205 -2.80 -13.13 20.96
CA THR A 205 -2.87 -11.77 20.38
C THR A 205 -1.67 -10.93 20.79
N TYR A 206 -1.37 -9.89 20.01
CA TYR A 206 -0.28 -8.98 20.35
C TYR A 206 -0.57 -8.17 21.64
N ALA A 207 -1.83 -7.88 21.91
CA ALA A 207 -2.24 -7.24 23.18
C ALA A 207 -1.89 -8.09 24.42
N GLU A 208 -2.03 -9.41 24.34
CA GLU A 208 -1.61 -10.32 25.42
C GLU A 208 -0.09 -10.29 25.61
N ARG A 209 0.69 -10.25 24.51
CA ARG A 209 2.16 -10.13 24.58
C ARG A 209 2.58 -8.79 25.19
N LEU A 210 1.95 -7.69 24.81
CA LEU A 210 2.17 -6.38 25.43
C LEU A 210 1.84 -6.42 26.94
N GLN A 211 0.72 -7.06 27.30
CA GLN A 211 0.31 -7.23 28.69
C GLN A 211 1.36 -8.01 29.50
N GLN A 212 1.87 -9.11 28.96
CA GLN A 212 2.92 -9.93 29.59
C GLN A 212 4.24 -9.15 29.75
N ALA A 213 4.57 -8.31 28.79
CA ALA A 213 5.77 -7.46 28.83
C ALA A 213 5.62 -6.20 29.68
N GLY A 214 4.48 -5.99 30.32
CA GLY A 214 4.22 -4.80 31.15
C GLY A 214 4.01 -3.50 30.35
N ILE A 215 3.82 -3.58 29.04
CA ILE A 215 3.50 -2.44 28.18
C ILE A 215 2.01 -2.13 28.34
N ARG A 216 1.69 -0.86 28.66
CA ARG A 216 0.30 -0.42 28.83
C ARG A 216 -0.35 -0.25 27.46
N TRP A 217 -1.54 -0.84 27.30
CA TRP A 217 -2.33 -0.77 26.09
C TRP A 217 -3.83 -0.60 26.41
N GLN A 218 -4.62 -0.11 25.45
CA GLN A 218 -6.06 0.10 25.57
C GLN A 218 -6.72 0.08 24.20
N VAL A 219 -7.92 -0.52 24.10
CA VAL A 219 -8.87 -0.31 23.02
C VAL A 219 -9.87 0.77 23.47
N TYR A 220 -9.97 1.85 22.71
CA TYR A 220 -11.02 2.86 22.87
C TYR A 220 -12.13 2.55 21.88
N GLN A 221 -13.29 2.16 22.39
CA GLN A 221 -14.47 1.80 21.61
C GLN A 221 -15.75 2.22 22.32
N GLU A 222 -16.79 2.51 21.57
CA GLU A 222 -18.15 2.70 22.08
C GLU A 222 -18.91 1.37 22.17
N PHE A 223 -20.18 1.41 22.59
CA PHE A 223 -21.05 0.22 22.61
C PHE A 223 -21.19 -0.36 21.19
N ASP A 224 -21.49 0.48 20.19
CA ASP A 224 -21.37 0.17 18.79
C ASP A 224 -19.89 0.25 18.38
N ASN A 225 -19.32 -0.85 17.90
CA ASN A 225 -17.96 -0.94 17.40
C ASN A 225 -17.88 -1.63 16.04
N TYR A 226 -19.01 -1.85 15.40
CA TYR A 226 -19.18 -2.48 14.09
C TYR A 226 -18.55 -3.88 13.95
N GLY A 227 -18.13 -4.52 15.05
CA GLY A 227 -17.41 -5.79 15.04
C GLY A 227 -15.89 -5.65 14.82
N ASP A 228 -15.37 -4.45 14.70
CA ASP A 228 -13.99 -4.15 14.31
C ASP A 228 -12.93 -4.39 15.39
N ASN A 229 -13.36 -4.73 16.59
CA ASN A 229 -12.46 -5.14 17.67
C ASN A 229 -12.17 -6.64 17.58
N SER A 230 -11.14 -7.04 16.85
CA SER A 230 -10.79 -8.45 16.66
C SER A 230 -10.54 -9.23 17.95
N HIS A 231 -10.23 -8.59 19.08
CA HIS A 231 -10.11 -9.29 20.35
C HIS A 231 -11.41 -10.05 20.73
N ALA A 232 -12.58 -9.57 20.31
CA ALA A 232 -13.85 -10.23 20.57
C ALA A 232 -13.95 -11.65 20.00
N TYR A 233 -13.15 -11.95 18.99
CA TYR A 233 -13.15 -13.24 18.33
C TYR A 233 -12.18 -14.26 18.94
N PHE A 234 -11.41 -13.88 19.96
CA PHE A 234 -10.45 -14.75 20.63
C PHE A 234 -11.00 -15.32 21.94
N ALA A 235 -10.85 -16.64 22.13
CA ALA A 235 -11.35 -17.35 23.30
C ALA A 235 -10.88 -16.72 24.62
N HIS A 236 -9.64 -16.20 24.65
CA HIS A 236 -9.05 -15.55 25.82
C HIS A 236 -9.70 -14.19 26.17
N PHE A 237 -10.48 -13.60 25.28
CA PHE A 237 -11.22 -12.36 25.49
C PHE A 237 -12.73 -12.58 25.65
N ARG A 238 -13.20 -13.83 25.73
CA ARG A 238 -14.60 -14.19 25.90
C ARG A 238 -14.85 -14.68 27.33
N ASN A 239 -16.05 -14.47 27.83
CA ASN A 239 -16.45 -14.85 29.21
C ASN A 239 -15.50 -14.36 30.31
N LEU A 240 -14.89 -13.20 30.13
CA LEU A 240 -13.96 -12.61 31.09
C LEU A 240 -14.67 -12.09 32.34
N ASP A 241 -13.99 -12.20 33.50
CA ASP A 241 -14.33 -11.38 34.63
C ASP A 241 -14.18 -9.88 34.27
N ARG A 242 -15.23 -9.11 34.49
CA ARG A 242 -15.24 -7.66 34.21
C ARG A 242 -14.19 -6.88 35.02
N ALA A 243 -13.69 -7.44 36.12
CA ALA A 243 -12.57 -6.89 36.90
C ALA A 243 -11.20 -7.19 36.27
N SER A 244 -11.12 -8.12 35.32
CA SER A 244 -9.84 -8.53 34.71
C SER A 244 -9.23 -7.39 33.87
N PRO A 245 -7.89 -7.30 33.80
CA PRO A 245 -7.21 -6.34 32.91
C PRO A 245 -7.56 -6.51 31.43
N LEU A 246 -7.72 -7.77 30.95
CA LEU A 246 -8.06 -8.05 29.57
C LEU A 246 -9.45 -7.52 29.20
N TYR A 247 -10.44 -7.70 30.10
CA TYR A 247 -11.76 -7.11 29.88
C TYR A 247 -11.70 -5.59 29.82
N ARG A 248 -11.13 -4.96 30.88
CA ARG A 248 -11.12 -3.50 30.99
C ARG A 248 -10.38 -2.81 29.86
N ARG A 249 -9.33 -3.43 29.31
CA ARG A 249 -8.51 -2.86 28.24
C ARG A 249 -8.97 -3.25 26.84
N GLY A 250 -9.47 -4.49 26.65
CA GLY A 250 -9.75 -5.05 25.34
C GLY A 250 -11.22 -5.14 24.97
N ARG A 251 -12.14 -5.29 25.96
CA ARG A 251 -13.56 -5.55 25.68
C ARG A 251 -14.49 -4.46 26.21
N ALA A 252 -14.12 -3.75 27.28
CA ALA A 252 -14.97 -2.71 27.85
C ALA A 252 -15.14 -1.55 26.86
N TRP A 253 -16.35 -1.05 26.77
CA TRP A 253 -16.61 0.19 26.06
C TRP A 253 -16.48 1.39 26.98
N VAL A 254 -16.30 2.58 26.41
CA VAL A 254 -16.05 3.81 27.14
C VAL A 254 -17.30 4.27 27.93
N PRO A 255 -17.12 4.93 29.09
CA PRO A 255 -18.23 5.46 29.89
C PRO A 255 -19.12 6.42 29.10
N GLY A 256 -20.42 6.35 29.35
CA GLY A 256 -21.44 7.17 28.70
C GLY A 256 -22.04 6.56 27.43
N SER A 257 -21.32 5.68 26.74
CA SER A 257 -21.87 4.93 25.62
C SER A 257 -22.75 3.77 26.09
N SER A 258 -23.82 3.48 25.38
CA SER A 258 -24.79 2.43 25.71
C SER A 258 -25.57 1.98 24.48
N ALA A 259 -26.34 0.88 24.59
CA ALA A 259 -27.23 0.42 23.51
C ALA A 259 -28.26 1.49 23.09
N ASP A 260 -28.70 2.33 24.03
CA ASP A 260 -29.75 3.32 23.78
C ASP A 260 -29.27 4.53 22.97
N ASN A 261 -27.98 4.88 23.09
CA ASN A 261 -27.40 6.04 22.38
C ASN A 261 -26.46 5.65 21.21
N ALA A 262 -26.17 4.38 21.03
CA ALA A 262 -25.19 3.90 20.04
C ALA A 262 -25.46 4.41 18.63
N LYS A 263 -26.71 4.36 18.14
CA LYS A 263 -27.06 4.79 16.78
C LYS A 263 -26.97 6.31 16.56
N ALA A 264 -27.02 7.09 17.63
CA ALA A 264 -26.98 8.57 17.57
C ALA A 264 -25.57 9.11 17.79
N SER A 265 -24.66 8.30 18.32
CA SER A 265 -23.30 8.72 18.63
C SER A 265 -22.55 9.19 17.38
N ARG A 266 -21.79 10.25 17.57
CA ARG A 266 -20.77 10.76 16.64
C ARG A 266 -19.37 10.61 17.27
N GLY A 267 -19.16 9.57 18.09
CA GLY A 267 -17.90 9.31 18.78
C GLY A 267 -17.67 10.18 20.00
N GLU A 268 -18.71 10.85 20.54
CA GLU A 268 -18.54 11.79 21.65
C GLU A 268 -18.00 11.11 22.89
N HIS A 269 -18.47 9.91 23.17
CA HIS A 269 -18.07 9.17 24.38
C HIS A 269 -16.65 8.64 24.27
N LEU A 270 -16.28 8.11 23.08
CA LEU A 270 -14.92 7.67 22.76
C LEU A 270 -13.95 8.84 22.90
N LEU A 271 -14.25 9.96 22.23
CA LEU A 271 -13.41 11.15 22.25
C LEU A 271 -13.28 11.76 23.65
N ALA A 272 -14.36 11.74 24.44
CA ALA A 272 -14.31 12.21 25.84
C ALA A 272 -13.38 11.34 26.69
N ALA A 273 -13.44 10.00 26.53
CA ALA A 273 -12.58 9.08 27.26
C ALA A 273 -11.11 9.25 26.84
N PHE A 274 -10.86 9.32 25.53
CA PHE A 274 -9.52 9.55 24.98
C PHE A 274 -8.93 10.89 25.45
N ALA A 275 -9.73 11.97 25.36
CA ALA A 275 -9.33 13.31 25.82
C ALA A 275 -9.02 13.37 27.32
N ARG A 276 -9.77 12.64 28.13
CA ARG A 276 -9.51 12.53 29.58
C ARG A 276 -8.12 11.95 29.82
N ASP A 277 -7.81 10.83 29.18
CA ASP A 277 -6.55 10.13 29.41
C ASP A 277 -5.35 10.91 28.84
N VAL A 278 -5.53 11.60 27.71
CA VAL A 278 -4.50 12.52 27.14
C VAL A 278 -4.23 13.68 28.13
N ARG A 279 -5.28 14.37 28.60
CA ARG A 279 -5.12 15.53 29.51
C ARG A 279 -4.57 15.15 30.87
N ALA A 280 -4.88 13.95 31.36
CA ALA A 280 -4.36 13.42 32.61
C ALA A 280 -2.93 12.91 32.52
N GLY A 281 -2.33 12.84 31.33
CA GLY A 281 -1.01 12.22 31.09
C GLY A 281 -0.99 10.70 31.34
N THR A 282 -2.15 10.05 31.25
CA THR A 282 -2.34 8.61 31.48
C THR A 282 -2.54 7.81 30.20
N LEU A 283 -2.43 8.46 29.04
CA LEU A 283 -2.54 7.78 27.74
C LEU A 283 -1.63 6.53 27.71
N PRO A 284 -2.13 5.34 27.31
CA PRO A 284 -1.30 4.15 27.19
C PRO A 284 -0.17 4.30 26.17
N GLN A 285 0.80 3.40 26.23
CA GLN A 285 1.88 3.30 25.24
C GLN A 285 1.33 2.85 23.89
N VAL A 286 0.30 1.98 23.86
CA VAL A 286 -0.38 1.54 22.64
C VAL A 286 -1.88 1.74 22.81
N SER A 287 -2.50 2.45 21.89
CA SER A 287 -3.94 2.74 21.88
C SER A 287 -4.53 2.36 20.53
N TRP A 288 -5.46 1.40 20.51
CA TRP A 288 -6.29 1.12 19.36
C TRP A 288 -7.60 1.90 19.45
N ILE A 289 -7.91 2.65 18.41
CA ILE A 289 -9.18 3.36 18.28
C ILE A 289 -10.06 2.52 17.35
N VAL A 290 -11.20 2.08 17.85
CA VAL A 290 -12.23 1.38 17.07
C VAL A 290 -13.40 2.31 16.88
N ALA A 291 -13.64 2.73 15.66
CA ALA A 291 -14.71 3.66 15.33
C ALA A 291 -16.09 3.00 15.48
N PRO A 292 -17.11 3.71 15.98
CA PRO A 292 -18.49 3.25 15.79
C PRO A 292 -18.86 3.29 14.30
N TYR A 293 -19.82 2.48 13.88
CA TYR A 293 -20.19 2.28 12.47
C TYR A 293 -20.22 3.57 11.62
N LEU A 294 -20.95 4.57 12.09
CA LEU A 294 -21.11 5.83 11.34
C LEU A 294 -19.80 6.61 11.09
N LEU A 295 -18.74 6.29 11.81
CA LEU A 295 -17.44 6.95 11.73
C LEU A 295 -16.35 6.04 11.14
N SER A 296 -16.70 4.80 10.77
CA SER A 296 -15.77 3.77 10.31
C SER A 296 -15.28 3.99 8.88
N GLU A 297 -16.00 4.76 8.08
CA GLU A 297 -15.81 4.95 6.63
C GLU A 297 -16.16 3.72 5.77
N HIS A 298 -16.69 2.64 6.36
CA HIS A 298 -17.30 1.58 5.56
C HIS A 298 -18.24 2.20 4.52
N PRO A 299 -18.31 1.74 3.28
CA PRO A 299 -19.32 2.17 2.34
C PRO A 299 -20.71 2.17 3.00
N GLU A 300 -21.50 3.23 2.81
CA GLU A 300 -22.70 3.67 3.56
C GLU A 300 -22.39 4.52 4.83
N ALA A 301 -21.19 4.46 5.43
CA ALA A 301 -20.70 5.43 6.42
C ALA A 301 -19.75 6.41 5.72
N THR A 302 -20.05 7.72 5.82
CA THR A 302 -19.38 8.68 4.94
C THR A 302 -17.92 8.93 5.31
N PRO A 303 -17.01 9.05 4.32
CA PRO A 303 -15.64 9.54 4.54
C PRO A 303 -15.55 10.86 5.31
N ALA A 304 -16.56 11.73 5.18
CA ALA A 304 -16.61 12.99 5.92
C ALA A 304 -16.65 12.81 7.45
N TYR A 305 -17.38 11.81 7.90
CA TYR A 305 -17.45 11.51 9.34
C TYR A 305 -16.16 10.90 9.87
N GLY A 306 -15.49 10.04 9.11
CA GLY A 306 -14.17 9.50 9.46
C GLY A 306 -13.10 10.59 9.48
N GLN A 307 -13.11 11.52 8.50
CA GLN A 307 -12.25 12.70 8.53
C GLN A 307 -12.48 13.54 9.81
N SER A 308 -13.75 13.69 10.22
CA SER A 308 -14.09 14.40 11.46
C SER A 308 -13.56 13.68 12.71
N LEU A 309 -13.66 12.34 12.76
CA LEU A 309 -13.10 11.56 13.87
C LEU A 309 -11.58 11.75 13.94
N SER A 310 -10.89 11.55 12.83
CA SER A 310 -9.44 11.73 12.72
C SER A 310 -8.98 13.12 13.13
N ALA A 311 -9.71 14.17 12.71
CA ALA A 311 -9.40 15.54 13.06
C ALA A 311 -9.57 15.82 14.56
N ARG A 312 -10.65 15.31 15.16
CA ARG A 312 -10.94 15.50 16.60
C ARG A 312 -9.94 14.74 17.46
N LEU A 313 -9.50 13.53 17.06
CA LEU A 313 -8.42 12.80 17.74
C LEU A 313 -7.09 13.60 17.67
N LEU A 314 -6.74 14.11 16.49
CA LEU A 314 -5.54 14.92 16.33
C LEU A 314 -5.61 16.22 17.14
N ASP A 315 -6.78 16.88 17.20
CA ASP A 315 -6.98 18.11 17.99
C ASP A 315 -6.81 17.86 19.49
N ILE A 316 -7.32 16.73 19.99
CA ILE A 316 -7.11 16.30 21.38
C ILE A 316 -5.63 16.09 21.68
N LEU A 317 -4.90 15.37 20.79
CA LEU A 317 -3.47 15.13 20.94
C LEU A 317 -2.68 16.44 20.91
N ALA A 318 -2.90 17.27 19.90
CA ALA A 318 -2.20 18.54 19.71
C ALA A 318 -2.49 19.57 20.81
N GLY A 319 -3.68 19.48 21.41
CA GLY A 319 -4.08 20.28 22.57
C GLY A 319 -3.32 19.93 23.87
N SER A 320 -2.52 18.87 23.86
CA SER A 320 -1.66 18.44 24.98
C SER A 320 -0.21 18.28 24.49
N PRO A 321 0.55 19.36 24.36
CA PRO A 321 1.90 19.35 23.74
C PRO A 321 2.87 18.34 24.38
N GLU A 322 2.78 18.11 25.68
CA GLU A 322 3.60 17.13 26.41
C GLU A 322 3.37 15.68 25.96
N VAL A 323 2.12 15.36 25.55
CA VAL A 323 1.77 14.05 25.01
C VAL A 323 2.05 14.01 23.53
N TRP A 324 1.59 15.03 22.77
CA TRP A 324 1.72 15.07 21.32
C TRP A 324 3.18 15.04 20.86
N SER A 325 4.08 15.75 21.53
CA SER A 325 5.53 15.75 21.18
C SER A 325 6.18 14.37 21.19
N LYS A 326 5.53 13.36 21.79
CA LYS A 326 6.03 11.99 21.99
C LYS A 326 5.12 10.93 21.34
N THR A 327 4.20 11.35 20.46
CA THR A 327 3.15 10.50 19.91
C THR A 327 3.34 10.25 18.40
N VAL A 328 3.11 9.01 17.99
CA VAL A 328 2.86 8.63 16.59
C VAL A 328 1.39 8.23 16.47
N PHE A 329 0.67 8.91 15.60
CA PHE A 329 -0.71 8.60 15.26
C PHE A 329 -0.76 8.00 13.84
N LEU A 330 -1.18 6.74 13.74
CA LEU A 330 -1.32 5.98 12.52
C LEU A 330 -2.80 5.96 12.11
N ILE A 331 -3.08 6.34 10.88
CA ILE A 331 -4.42 6.24 10.27
C ILE A 331 -4.29 5.35 9.05
N ASN A 332 -4.88 4.17 9.10
CA ASN A 332 -4.86 3.21 8.01
C ASN A 332 -6.24 2.60 7.78
N TYR A 333 -6.36 1.79 6.75
CA TYR A 333 -7.59 1.11 6.33
C TYR A 333 -7.33 -0.38 6.28
N ASP A 334 -8.32 -1.17 6.64
CA ASP A 334 -8.19 -2.62 6.74
C ASP A 334 -8.10 -3.29 5.36
N GLU A 335 -8.99 -2.94 4.43
CA GLU A 335 -8.99 -3.48 3.08
C GLU A 335 -9.61 -2.48 2.09
N ASN A 336 -9.69 -2.85 0.81
CA ASN A 336 -10.06 -1.94 -0.27
C ASN A 336 -11.55 -1.91 -0.62
N ASP A 337 -12.43 -2.67 0.07
CA ASP A 337 -13.76 -2.99 -0.41
C ASP A 337 -13.69 -3.63 -1.82
N GLY A 338 -14.46 -3.17 -2.74
CA GLY A 338 -14.28 -3.47 -4.16
C GLY A 338 -13.61 -2.35 -4.95
N PHE A 339 -13.05 -1.32 -4.29
CA PHE A 339 -12.44 -0.19 -5.00
C PHE A 339 -11.10 -0.55 -5.63
N PHE A 340 -10.93 -0.11 -6.86
CA PHE A 340 -9.77 -0.36 -7.69
C PHE A 340 -8.48 0.26 -7.11
N ASP A 341 -7.40 -0.50 -7.25
CA ASP A 341 -6.03 0.01 -7.10
C ASP A 341 -5.18 -0.51 -8.26
N HIS A 342 -4.36 0.35 -8.87
CA HIS A 342 -3.63 0.00 -10.08
C HIS A 342 -2.36 -0.79 -9.84
N VAL A 343 -1.83 -0.79 -8.61
CA VAL A 343 -0.58 -1.46 -8.29
C VAL A 343 -0.86 -2.90 -7.89
N PRO A 344 -0.36 -3.89 -8.65
CA PRO A 344 -0.55 -5.28 -8.28
C PRO A 344 0.18 -5.59 -6.96
N PRO A 345 -0.48 -6.31 -6.03
CA PRO A 345 0.12 -6.66 -4.76
C PRO A 345 1.26 -7.67 -4.90
N ALA A 346 2.12 -7.74 -3.88
CA ALA A 346 3.12 -8.78 -3.76
C ALA A 346 2.45 -10.12 -3.44
N LEU A 347 2.78 -11.17 -4.22
CA LEU A 347 2.28 -12.52 -4.05
C LEU A 347 3.43 -13.53 -3.92
N PRO A 348 3.29 -14.58 -3.10
CA PRO A 348 4.29 -15.63 -2.95
C PRO A 348 4.15 -16.69 -4.05
N ALA A 349 5.26 -17.23 -4.51
CA ALA A 349 5.29 -18.38 -5.41
C ALA A 349 5.19 -19.69 -4.61
N ILE A 350 3.99 -20.10 -4.26
CA ILE A 350 3.75 -21.30 -3.43
C ILE A 350 4.05 -22.64 -4.14
N CYS A 351 4.23 -22.61 -5.45
CA CYS A 351 4.68 -23.74 -6.26
C CYS A 351 5.60 -23.29 -7.39
N PRO A 352 6.42 -24.19 -7.99
CA PRO A 352 7.35 -23.84 -9.06
C PRO A 352 6.71 -23.24 -10.31
N GLU A 353 5.45 -23.57 -10.60
CA GLU A 353 4.70 -23.04 -11.74
C GLU A 353 4.44 -21.55 -11.59
N LEU A 354 4.28 -21.09 -10.35
CA LEU A 354 4.03 -19.67 -10.03
C LEU A 354 5.31 -18.85 -9.86
N GLY A 355 6.51 -19.44 -9.91
CA GLY A 355 7.77 -18.71 -9.76
C GLY A 355 8.73 -19.34 -8.76
N ALA A 356 9.42 -18.52 -7.96
CA ALA A 356 10.36 -19.01 -6.96
C ALA A 356 10.54 -18.03 -5.79
N SER A 357 10.95 -18.55 -4.64
CA SER A 357 11.27 -17.80 -3.45
C SER A 357 12.51 -18.40 -2.76
N ASN A 358 13.41 -17.56 -2.25
CA ASN A 358 14.43 -17.98 -1.29
C ASN A 358 14.12 -17.55 0.14
N VAL A 359 12.86 -17.14 0.38
CA VAL A 359 12.28 -16.90 1.71
C VAL A 359 11.25 -17.99 1.97
N ASP A 360 11.16 -18.46 3.22
CA ASP A 360 10.14 -19.42 3.64
C ASP A 360 8.73 -18.84 3.47
N LEU A 361 7.83 -19.63 2.86
CA LEU A 361 6.46 -19.26 2.51
C LEU A 361 5.41 -19.86 3.47
N HIS A 362 5.82 -20.40 4.62
CA HIS A 362 4.89 -20.95 5.59
C HIS A 362 3.79 -19.95 5.95
N GLY A 363 2.54 -20.38 5.86
CA GLY A 363 1.37 -19.52 6.15
C GLY A 363 0.92 -18.61 5.01
N GLU A 364 1.45 -18.79 3.79
CA GLU A 364 1.05 -18.04 2.60
C GLU A 364 0.35 -18.89 1.54
N ASP A 365 -0.09 -20.09 1.90
CA ASP A 365 -0.87 -21.01 1.04
C ASP A 365 -2.25 -21.24 1.65
N TYR A 366 -3.31 -20.96 0.89
CA TYR A 366 -4.67 -21.33 1.20
C TYR A 366 -5.20 -22.30 0.13
N HIS A 367 -5.17 -23.61 0.44
CA HIS A 367 -5.65 -24.69 -0.47
C HIS A 367 -5.05 -24.60 -1.90
N GLY A 368 -3.76 -24.31 -2.01
CA GLY A 368 -3.07 -24.20 -3.29
C GLY A 368 -3.25 -22.83 -3.98
N VAL A 369 -3.77 -21.83 -3.26
CA VAL A 369 -3.89 -20.45 -3.72
C VAL A 369 -3.00 -19.53 -2.88
N PRO A 370 -2.15 -18.69 -3.48
CA PRO A 370 -1.30 -17.76 -2.74
C PRO A 370 -2.14 -16.78 -1.92
N VAL A 371 -1.79 -16.56 -0.66
CA VAL A 371 -2.42 -15.51 0.16
C VAL A 371 -1.83 -14.15 -0.19
N GLY A 372 -0.57 -13.90 0.12
CA GLY A 372 0.14 -12.68 -0.22
C GLY A 372 -0.45 -11.42 0.39
N LEU A 373 -0.17 -10.27 -0.26
CA LEU A 373 -0.74 -8.99 0.11
C LEU A 373 -1.99 -8.69 -0.72
N GLY A 374 -2.87 -7.84 -0.19
CA GLY A 374 -4.00 -7.27 -0.92
C GLY A 374 -3.64 -5.99 -1.67
N PRO A 375 -4.63 -5.32 -2.27
CA PRO A 375 -4.46 -4.00 -2.89
C PRO A 375 -3.90 -2.99 -1.90
N ARG A 376 -3.36 -1.88 -2.41
CA ARG A 376 -2.95 -0.79 -1.55
C ARG A 376 -4.16 -0.15 -0.88
N VAL A 377 -3.96 0.19 0.39
CA VAL A 377 -4.92 0.95 1.20
C VAL A 377 -4.22 2.18 1.78
N PRO A 378 -4.94 3.26 2.13
CA PRO A 378 -4.30 4.45 2.68
C PRO A 378 -3.58 4.17 4.00
N MET A 379 -2.40 4.79 4.18
CA MET A 379 -1.70 4.88 5.45
C MET A 379 -1.10 6.28 5.59
N LEU A 380 -1.53 6.98 6.62
CA LEU A 380 -1.00 8.28 7.04
C LEU A 380 -0.27 8.14 8.38
N VAL A 381 0.98 8.54 8.42
CA VAL A 381 1.78 8.58 9.64
C VAL A 381 1.84 10.01 10.11
N VAL A 382 1.10 10.30 11.17
CA VAL A 382 0.88 11.66 11.69
C VAL A 382 1.64 11.81 13.00
N SER A 383 2.72 12.57 12.99
CA SER A 383 3.62 12.70 14.13
C SER A 383 4.48 13.94 14.01
N PRO A 384 4.96 14.52 15.10
CA PRO A 384 5.99 15.57 15.03
C PRO A 384 7.25 15.16 14.26
N TRP A 385 7.57 13.86 14.18
CA TRP A 385 8.73 13.33 13.44
C TRP A 385 8.42 12.99 11.96
N SER A 386 7.16 13.08 11.52
CA SER A 386 6.76 12.74 10.14
C SER A 386 6.35 13.95 9.29
N ARG A 387 6.60 15.19 9.80
CA ARG A 387 6.21 16.45 9.13
C ARG A 387 6.95 16.66 7.82
N GLY A 388 6.32 17.41 6.87
CA GLY A 388 6.96 17.89 5.65
C GLY A 388 6.34 17.37 4.35
N GLY A 389 5.18 16.71 4.40
CA GLY A 389 4.48 16.25 3.19
C GLY A 389 5.23 15.15 2.44
N TRP A 390 5.89 14.27 3.18
CA TRP A 390 6.70 13.18 2.63
C TRP A 390 5.84 12.07 2.01
N VAL A 391 6.38 11.41 0.98
CA VAL A 391 5.91 10.09 0.55
C VAL A 391 6.91 9.02 0.96
N ASN A 392 6.40 7.87 1.39
CA ASN A 392 7.20 6.66 1.63
C ASN A 392 6.64 5.52 0.78
N SER A 393 7.42 5.09 -0.20
CA SER A 393 7.05 4.03 -1.17
C SER A 393 7.63 2.66 -0.81
N GLN A 394 8.04 2.44 0.45
CA GLN A 394 8.37 1.12 0.94
C GLN A 394 7.10 0.26 1.02
N VAL A 395 7.22 -1.02 0.71
CA VAL A 395 6.11 -1.96 0.87
C VAL A 395 5.86 -2.19 2.35
N PHE A 396 4.62 -1.98 2.76
CA PHE A 396 4.11 -2.21 4.10
C PHE A 396 2.79 -2.97 4.05
N ASP A 397 2.41 -3.61 5.15
CA ASP A 397 1.09 -4.17 5.38
C ASP A 397 0.67 -3.99 6.85
N HIS A 398 -0.43 -4.59 7.28
CA HIS A 398 -0.88 -4.44 8.67
C HIS A 398 0.10 -5.02 9.69
N THR A 399 0.89 -6.03 9.31
CA THR A 399 1.96 -6.55 10.19
C THR A 399 3.05 -5.51 10.45
N SER A 400 3.22 -4.53 9.56
CA SER A 400 4.17 -3.42 9.73
C SER A 400 3.87 -2.57 10.96
N VAL A 401 2.60 -2.47 11.36
CA VAL A 401 2.20 -1.77 12.59
C VAL A 401 2.73 -2.52 13.82
N ILE A 402 2.54 -3.83 13.88
CA ILE A 402 3.12 -4.64 14.97
C ILE A 402 4.64 -4.56 14.94
N ARG A 403 5.28 -4.66 13.78
CA ARG A 403 6.75 -4.55 13.64
C ARG A 403 7.29 -3.20 14.11
N PHE A 404 6.53 -2.13 13.91
CA PHE A 404 6.86 -0.83 14.50
C PHE A 404 6.85 -0.88 16.04
N LEU A 405 5.82 -1.52 16.62
CA LEU A 405 5.73 -1.71 18.07
C LEU A 405 6.84 -2.64 18.59
N GLU A 406 7.20 -3.71 17.86
CA GLU A 406 8.37 -4.56 18.16
C GLU A 406 9.66 -3.73 18.25
N ARG A 407 9.91 -2.89 17.25
CA ARG A 407 11.10 -2.02 17.20
C ARG A 407 11.13 -1.02 18.36
N ARG A 408 9.96 -0.52 18.74
CA ARG A 408 9.84 0.48 19.80
C ARG A 408 9.88 -0.10 21.21
N PHE A 409 9.17 -1.21 21.43
CA PHE A 409 8.96 -1.74 22.78
C PHE A 409 9.71 -3.05 23.05
N GLY A 410 10.33 -3.66 22.05
CA GLY A 410 11.09 -4.90 22.20
C GLY A 410 10.22 -6.15 22.37
N VAL A 411 8.90 -6.06 22.11
CA VAL A 411 7.96 -7.18 22.26
C VAL A 411 7.76 -7.83 20.90
N MET A 412 8.32 -9.02 20.70
CA MET A 412 8.25 -9.73 19.43
C MET A 412 6.92 -10.42 19.21
N GLU A 413 6.44 -10.46 17.93
CA GLU A 413 5.25 -11.20 17.49
C GLU A 413 5.66 -12.40 16.60
N PRO A 414 5.78 -13.60 17.16
CA PRO A 414 6.23 -14.76 16.38
C PRO A 414 5.21 -15.24 15.34
N ASN A 415 3.95 -14.80 15.40
CA ASN A 415 2.93 -15.17 14.41
C ASN A 415 3.18 -14.54 13.03
N ILE A 416 3.97 -13.45 12.96
CA ILE A 416 4.36 -12.85 11.67
C ILE A 416 5.36 -13.78 10.98
N ASN A 417 4.94 -14.38 9.89
CA ASN A 417 5.74 -15.36 9.16
C ASN A 417 6.98 -14.75 8.46
N PRO A 418 7.95 -15.58 8.05
CA PRO A 418 9.18 -15.12 7.42
C PRO A 418 8.97 -14.33 6.13
N TRP A 419 7.99 -14.70 5.29
CA TRP A 419 7.73 -14.00 4.04
C TRP A 419 7.28 -12.56 4.28
N ARG A 420 6.33 -12.34 5.19
CA ARG A 420 5.87 -10.98 5.53
C ARG A 420 6.97 -10.15 6.17
N ARG A 421 7.79 -10.75 7.03
CA ARG A 421 8.97 -10.08 7.60
C ARG A 421 9.98 -9.66 6.56
N ALA A 422 10.11 -10.39 5.45
CA ALA A 422 11.01 -10.05 4.36
C ALA A 422 10.43 -8.94 3.47
N VAL A 423 9.16 -9.07 3.07
CA VAL A 423 8.53 -8.22 2.06
C VAL A 423 8.03 -6.89 2.64
N ALA A 424 7.41 -6.91 3.84
CA ALA A 424 6.86 -5.71 4.46
C ALA A 424 7.86 -5.06 5.43
N GLY A 425 7.95 -3.73 5.41
CA GLY A 425 8.78 -2.92 6.30
C GLY A 425 8.21 -2.82 7.73
N ASP A 426 8.85 -2.00 8.57
CA ASP A 426 8.48 -1.80 9.98
C ASP A 426 8.04 -0.36 10.31
N LEU A 427 7.71 0.44 9.30
CA LEU A 427 7.29 1.84 9.39
C LEU A 427 8.34 2.82 9.96
N THR A 428 9.48 2.38 10.46
CA THR A 428 10.48 3.30 11.05
C THR A 428 11.03 4.29 10.03
N SER A 429 11.09 3.92 8.75
CA SER A 429 11.51 4.78 7.64
C SER A 429 10.57 5.97 7.38
N THR A 430 9.37 5.98 7.97
CA THR A 430 8.41 7.09 7.84
C THR A 430 8.72 8.28 8.74
N LEU A 431 9.62 8.12 9.72
CA LEU A 431 9.94 9.09 10.76
C LEU A 431 11.36 9.64 10.60
N ASP A 432 11.56 10.90 10.96
CA ASP A 432 12.85 11.57 10.97
C ASP A 432 13.15 12.10 12.37
N PHE A 433 14.02 11.39 13.07
CA PHE A 433 14.48 11.76 14.43
C PHE A 433 15.66 12.75 14.40
N ALA A 434 16.34 12.92 13.27
CA ALA A 434 17.44 13.87 13.12
C ALA A 434 16.96 15.33 13.06
N GLY A 435 15.71 15.51 12.63
CA GLY A 435 14.97 16.78 12.75
C GLY A 435 15.26 17.77 11.64
N HIS A 436 14.71 17.56 10.48
CA HIS A 436 14.63 18.56 9.44
C HIS A 436 13.38 19.44 9.63
N ASP A 437 13.51 20.72 9.38
CA ASP A 437 12.37 21.63 9.42
C ASP A 437 11.39 21.29 8.29
N ALA A 438 10.11 21.19 8.64
CA ALA A 438 9.07 20.98 7.65
C ALA A 438 8.82 22.27 6.85
N ALA A 439 8.63 22.12 5.55
CA ALA A 439 8.19 23.23 4.71
C ALA A 439 6.82 23.77 5.16
N PRO A 440 6.55 25.07 5.02
CA PRO A 440 5.24 25.65 5.32
C PRO A 440 4.16 24.98 4.48
N VAL A 441 3.05 24.57 5.13
CA VAL A 441 1.90 23.93 4.46
C VAL A 441 0.78 24.94 4.34
N VAL A 442 0.25 25.09 3.13
CA VAL A 442 -0.97 25.87 2.87
C VAL A 442 -2.18 24.98 3.15
N LEU A 443 -2.93 25.31 4.20
CA LEU A 443 -4.12 24.56 4.61
C LEU A 443 -5.37 25.11 3.91
N PRO A 444 -6.26 24.26 3.38
CA PRO A 444 -7.50 24.69 2.77
C PRO A 444 -8.48 25.23 3.84
N HIS A 445 -9.44 26.04 3.40
CA HIS A 445 -10.56 26.44 4.23
C HIS A 445 -11.62 25.32 4.21
N THR A 446 -12.02 24.80 5.38
CA THR A 446 -12.93 23.64 5.50
C THR A 446 -14.17 23.97 6.35
N GLY A 447 -14.66 25.18 6.36
CA GLY A 447 -15.84 25.62 7.14
C GLY A 447 -17.00 24.66 7.04
N ASP A 448 -18.02 24.52 6.60
CA ASP A 448 -19.25 23.76 6.61
C ASP A 448 -19.16 22.34 6.01
N PHE A 449 -17.98 21.70 6.00
CA PHE A 449 -17.73 20.47 5.22
C PHE A 449 -18.73 19.34 5.54
N ILE A 450 -18.95 19.02 6.83
CA ILE A 450 -19.87 17.94 7.21
C ILE A 450 -21.33 18.32 6.86
N ALA A 451 -21.73 19.54 7.16
CA ALA A 451 -23.10 19.98 6.83
C ALA A 451 -23.38 19.93 5.32
N ARG A 452 -22.36 20.23 4.50
CA ARG A 452 -22.47 20.08 3.04
C ARG A 452 -22.66 18.62 2.64
N ILE A 453 -21.89 17.69 3.24
CA ILE A 453 -22.00 16.28 2.95
C ILE A 453 -23.34 15.71 3.41
N ASP A 454 -23.82 16.08 4.58
CA ASP A 454 -25.17 15.67 5.03
C ASP A 454 -26.26 16.09 4.05
N ALA A 455 -26.16 17.30 3.50
CA ALA A 455 -27.09 17.79 2.49
C ALA A 455 -27.05 16.98 1.18
N THR A 456 -25.97 16.25 0.89
CA THR A 456 -25.86 15.45 -0.34
C THR A 456 -26.50 14.06 -0.22
N ALA A 457 -26.93 13.62 0.96
CA ALA A 457 -27.52 12.29 1.15
C ALA A 457 -28.78 12.04 0.26
N THR A 458 -29.49 13.11 -0.09
CA THR A 458 -30.70 13.04 -0.94
C THR A 458 -30.43 13.32 -2.42
N LEU A 459 -29.20 13.58 -2.80
CA LEU A 459 -28.82 13.80 -4.20
C LEU A 459 -28.82 12.48 -4.99
N PRO A 460 -28.91 12.55 -6.34
CA PRO A 460 -28.78 11.35 -7.16
C PRO A 460 -27.51 10.57 -6.87
N PRO A 461 -27.54 9.22 -6.98
CA PRO A 461 -26.34 8.41 -6.84
C PRO A 461 -25.34 8.74 -7.95
N PRO A 462 -24.02 8.56 -7.69
CA PRO A 462 -23.00 8.77 -8.70
C PRO A 462 -23.19 7.78 -9.85
N GLN A 463 -22.84 8.21 -11.06
CA GLN A 463 -22.93 7.40 -12.26
C GLN A 463 -21.64 7.49 -13.07
N ARG A 464 -21.30 6.39 -13.74
CA ARG A 464 -20.21 6.37 -14.72
C ARG A 464 -20.50 7.42 -15.82
N PRO A 465 -19.54 8.30 -16.14
CA PRO A 465 -19.74 9.27 -17.22
C PRO A 465 -19.86 8.59 -18.59
N LEU A 466 -20.73 9.11 -19.43
CA LEU A 466 -20.90 8.62 -20.82
C LEU A 466 -19.64 8.88 -21.67
N GLN A 467 -19.01 10.03 -21.47
CA GLN A 467 -17.72 10.37 -22.07
C GLN A 467 -16.64 10.13 -21.02
N GLN A 468 -15.79 9.13 -21.26
CA GLN A 468 -14.75 8.74 -20.33
C GLN A 468 -13.42 9.40 -20.69
N ALA A 469 -12.67 9.82 -19.67
CA ALA A 469 -11.31 10.30 -19.77
C ALA A 469 -10.50 9.79 -18.59
N LEU A 470 -9.18 9.62 -18.79
CA LEU A 470 -8.30 9.27 -17.68
C LEU A 470 -8.28 10.43 -16.65
N PRO A 471 -8.23 10.11 -15.36
CA PRO A 471 -8.07 11.12 -14.32
C PRO A 471 -6.78 11.91 -14.51
N VAL A 472 -6.83 13.18 -14.13
CA VAL A 472 -5.64 14.02 -14.06
C VAL A 472 -5.16 14.07 -12.62
N GLN A 473 -3.97 13.53 -12.39
CA GLN A 473 -3.32 13.66 -11.09
C GLN A 473 -2.78 15.08 -10.90
N GLU A 474 -2.85 15.60 -9.67
CA GLU A 474 -2.29 16.91 -9.33
C GLU A 474 -0.80 17.00 -9.72
N PRO A 475 -0.35 18.07 -10.39
CA PRO A 475 1.04 18.21 -10.80
C PRO A 475 1.96 18.47 -9.60
N GLY A 476 3.23 18.07 -9.72
CA GLY A 476 4.27 18.33 -8.74
C GLY A 476 4.79 17.08 -8.06
N GLN A 477 5.92 17.27 -7.37
CA GLN A 477 6.63 16.23 -6.64
C GLN A 477 6.46 16.41 -5.12
N ARG A 478 6.80 15.35 -4.37
CA ARG A 478 6.93 15.34 -2.91
C ARG A 478 8.35 14.96 -2.52
N PRO A 479 8.85 15.42 -1.35
CA PRO A 479 9.99 14.79 -0.75
C PRO A 479 9.69 13.31 -0.48
N ALA A 480 10.64 12.43 -0.85
CA ALA A 480 10.52 10.99 -0.73
C ALA A 480 11.51 10.45 0.30
N ARG A 481 11.03 9.54 1.15
CA ARG A 481 11.89 8.85 2.13
C ARG A 481 12.85 7.90 1.41
N ALA A 482 14.05 7.72 1.97
CA ALA A 482 14.99 6.71 1.51
C ALA A 482 14.39 5.31 1.68
N LEU A 483 14.61 4.45 0.70
CA LEU A 483 14.09 3.09 0.68
C LEU A 483 15.23 2.06 0.79
N PRO A 484 14.95 0.86 1.32
CA PRO A 484 15.98 -0.16 1.55
C PRO A 484 16.26 -1.06 0.33
N TYR A 485 15.89 -0.64 -0.89
CA TYR A 485 15.92 -1.47 -2.08
C TYR A 485 17.15 -1.22 -2.96
N ASP A 486 17.76 -2.27 -3.45
CA ASP A 486 18.76 -2.26 -4.54
C ASP A 486 18.57 -3.52 -5.36
N VAL A 487 17.75 -3.42 -6.42
CA VAL A 487 17.28 -4.55 -7.20
C VAL A 487 17.73 -4.44 -8.64
N ASP A 488 18.23 -5.55 -9.21
CA ASP A 488 18.50 -5.68 -10.63
C ASP A 488 17.90 -6.98 -11.17
N VAL A 489 17.37 -6.91 -12.39
CA VAL A 489 16.86 -8.07 -13.12
C VAL A 489 17.41 -8.04 -14.54
N ARG A 490 18.03 -9.15 -14.94
CA ARG A 490 18.62 -9.36 -16.27
C ARG A 490 18.01 -10.58 -16.93
N MET A 491 17.89 -10.55 -18.23
CA MET A 491 17.46 -11.71 -19.00
C MET A 491 18.54 -12.14 -19.99
N GLN A 492 18.84 -13.42 -19.99
CA GLN A 492 19.74 -14.07 -20.95
C GLN A 492 18.95 -15.08 -21.77
N VAL A 493 19.10 -15.01 -23.09
CA VAL A 493 18.55 -16.00 -24.01
C VAL A 493 19.61 -17.09 -24.25
N GLN A 494 19.24 -18.33 -23.97
CA GLN A 494 20.07 -19.53 -24.17
C GLN A 494 19.35 -20.49 -25.14
N ALA A 495 20.06 -21.48 -25.64
CA ALA A 495 19.53 -22.38 -26.68
C ALA A 495 18.23 -23.12 -26.24
N GLN A 496 18.06 -23.42 -24.97
CA GLN A 496 16.93 -24.21 -24.45
C GLN A 496 16.05 -23.46 -23.42
N ALA A 497 16.46 -22.26 -23.02
CA ALA A 497 15.73 -21.50 -22.01
C ALA A 497 16.03 -20.00 -22.12
N ARG A 498 15.10 -19.19 -21.61
CA ARG A 498 15.34 -17.81 -21.24
C ARG A 498 15.52 -17.74 -19.74
N VAL A 499 16.62 -17.14 -19.30
CA VAL A 499 17.02 -17.14 -17.89
C VAL A 499 16.83 -15.73 -17.35
N LEU A 500 15.92 -15.58 -16.39
CA LEU A 500 15.85 -14.38 -15.56
C LEU A 500 16.81 -14.53 -14.38
N ARG A 501 17.74 -13.61 -14.26
CA ARG A 501 18.61 -13.45 -13.10
C ARG A 501 18.16 -12.25 -12.31
N MET A 502 17.80 -12.47 -11.07
CA MET A 502 17.27 -11.46 -10.15
C MET A 502 18.25 -11.31 -8.99
N ARG A 503 18.59 -10.09 -8.67
CA ARG A 503 19.54 -9.78 -7.61
C ARG A 503 18.96 -8.70 -6.72
N ASN A 504 18.98 -8.93 -5.42
CA ASN A 504 18.64 -7.96 -4.39
C ASN A 504 19.88 -7.69 -3.52
N ARG A 505 20.48 -6.52 -3.67
CA ARG A 505 21.61 -6.06 -2.84
C ARG A 505 21.13 -5.19 -1.68
N GLY A 506 19.82 -4.87 -1.64
CA GLY A 506 19.21 -4.04 -0.62
C GLY A 506 19.15 -4.67 0.76
N ALA A 507 18.79 -3.87 1.75
CA ALA A 507 18.70 -4.26 3.16
C ALA A 507 17.34 -4.89 3.53
N ALA A 508 16.35 -4.85 2.65
CA ALA A 508 15.05 -5.50 2.83
C ALA A 508 14.83 -6.56 1.75
N GLY A 509 13.97 -7.54 2.02
CA GLY A 509 13.50 -8.46 0.99
C GLY A 509 12.65 -7.74 -0.05
N VAL A 510 12.50 -8.35 -1.23
CA VAL A 510 11.74 -7.77 -2.35
C VAL A 510 10.88 -8.84 -3.01
N ALA A 511 9.64 -8.46 -3.33
CA ALA A 511 8.78 -9.24 -4.20
C ALA A 511 8.76 -8.62 -5.61
N LEU A 512 8.84 -9.47 -6.63
CA LEU A 512 8.81 -9.09 -8.04
C LEU A 512 7.70 -9.87 -8.74
N ASN A 513 6.86 -9.16 -9.48
CA ASN A 513 5.79 -9.75 -10.30
C ASN A 513 6.20 -9.72 -11.78
N VAL A 514 6.13 -10.85 -12.46
CA VAL A 514 6.49 -10.99 -13.89
C VAL A 514 5.24 -11.31 -14.69
N TYR A 515 4.99 -10.52 -15.72
CA TYR A 515 3.85 -10.64 -16.61
C TYR A 515 4.31 -10.87 -18.04
N ALA A 516 3.65 -11.78 -18.76
CA ALA A 516 3.76 -11.87 -20.21
C ALA A 516 2.75 -10.91 -20.86
N ASP A 517 3.19 -10.20 -21.92
CA ASP A 517 2.36 -9.17 -22.57
C ASP A 517 1.08 -9.70 -23.22
N ASP A 518 1.06 -10.98 -23.59
CA ASP A 518 -0.08 -11.62 -24.24
C ASP A 518 -1.08 -12.24 -23.24
N GLY A 519 -0.74 -12.28 -21.94
CA GLY A 519 -1.58 -12.88 -20.90
C GLY A 519 -1.86 -14.37 -21.04
N LEU A 520 -1.18 -15.07 -21.98
CA LEU A 520 -1.39 -16.50 -22.21
C LEU A 520 -0.68 -17.37 -21.18
N ALA A 521 0.33 -16.80 -20.50
CA ALA A 521 1.08 -17.49 -19.45
C ALA A 521 1.38 -16.54 -18.28
N GLY A 522 1.59 -17.10 -17.09
CA GLY A 522 1.83 -16.34 -15.86
C GLY A 522 0.52 -15.83 -15.24
N PRO A 523 0.59 -14.78 -14.39
CA PRO A 523 1.83 -14.14 -13.92
C PRO A 523 2.73 -15.05 -13.07
N TRP A 524 4.00 -14.65 -12.90
CA TRP A 524 4.96 -15.35 -12.02
C TRP A 524 5.43 -14.41 -10.93
N PHE A 525 5.71 -14.97 -9.76
CA PHE A 525 6.05 -14.23 -8.55
C PHE A 525 7.42 -14.68 -8.03
N TYR A 526 8.23 -13.72 -7.63
CA TYR A 526 9.56 -14.02 -7.09
C TYR A 526 9.76 -13.25 -5.78
N THR A 527 10.27 -13.93 -4.76
CA THR A 527 10.65 -13.27 -3.51
C THR A 527 12.12 -13.51 -3.24
N LEU A 528 12.88 -12.42 -3.10
CA LEU A 528 14.29 -12.43 -2.78
C LEU A 528 14.52 -11.86 -1.37
N ALA A 529 15.21 -12.62 -0.54
CA ALA A 529 15.71 -12.10 0.73
C ALA A 529 16.68 -10.93 0.52
N ALA A 530 16.93 -10.14 1.55
CA ALA A 530 17.97 -9.11 1.54
C ALA A 530 19.33 -9.72 1.20
N GLY A 531 20.11 -9.07 0.35
CA GLY A 531 21.46 -9.49 -0.03
C GLY A 531 21.52 -10.80 -0.82
N SER A 532 20.45 -11.22 -1.51
CA SER A 532 20.37 -12.52 -2.17
C SER A 532 20.17 -12.43 -3.67
N GLU A 533 20.35 -13.57 -4.33
CA GLU A 533 20.13 -13.74 -5.76
C GLU A 533 19.20 -14.92 -6.03
N LEU A 534 18.46 -14.86 -7.14
CA LEU A 534 17.58 -15.91 -7.61
C LEU A 534 17.70 -16.01 -9.13
N GLN A 535 17.62 -17.23 -9.64
CA GLN A 535 17.65 -17.47 -11.08
C GLN A 535 16.51 -18.41 -11.44
N ASP A 536 15.76 -18.06 -12.50
CA ASP A 536 14.74 -18.93 -13.05
C ASP A 536 14.92 -19.08 -14.55
N ALA A 537 14.90 -20.33 -15.00
CA ALA A 537 15.13 -20.71 -16.38
C ALA A 537 13.91 -21.46 -16.93
N ARG A 538 13.16 -20.85 -17.84
CA ARG A 538 11.98 -21.46 -18.46
C ARG A 538 11.78 -20.97 -19.90
N ALA A 539 10.88 -21.61 -20.62
CA ALA A 539 10.54 -21.17 -21.97
C ALA A 539 9.79 -19.84 -21.99
N TRP A 540 9.04 -19.52 -20.95
CA TRP A 540 8.15 -18.36 -20.76
C TRP A 540 6.99 -18.32 -21.76
N ARG A 541 7.19 -18.77 -23.00
CA ARG A 541 6.19 -18.92 -24.04
C ARG A 541 6.73 -19.84 -25.14
N GLY A 542 6.03 -20.93 -25.43
CA GLY A 542 6.36 -21.84 -26.54
C GLY A 542 7.80 -22.35 -26.58
N ASP A 543 8.25 -22.82 -27.74
CA ASP A 543 9.65 -23.21 -27.94
C ASP A 543 10.58 -21.99 -27.99
N VAL A 544 11.71 -22.05 -27.29
CA VAL A 544 12.68 -20.95 -27.23
C VAL A 544 13.25 -20.59 -28.60
N ALA A 545 13.36 -21.57 -29.51
CA ALA A 545 13.95 -21.37 -30.81
C ALA A 545 13.10 -20.50 -31.75
N ASP A 546 11.78 -20.67 -31.72
CA ASP A 546 10.86 -20.13 -32.71
C ASP A 546 9.85 -19.12 -32.19
N ALA A 547 9.75 -18.94 -30.86
CA ALA A 547 8.80 -18.03 -30.26
C ALA A 547 9.46 -16.75 -29.75
N GLY A 548 8.93 -15.61 -30.15
CA GLY A 548 9.24 -14.31 -29.53
C GLY A 548 8.91 -14.30 -28.04
N TYR A 549 9.41 -13.31 -27.32
CA TYR A 549 9.10 -13.11 -25.90
C TYR A 549 8.78 -11.64 -25.61
N ALA A 550 7.90 -11.45 -24.65
CA ALA A 550 7.53 -10.14 -24.16
C ALA A 550 7.18 -10.24 -22.68
N LEU A 551 8.11 -9.84 -21.82
CA LEU A 551 8.00 -9.94 -20.37
C LEU A 551 8.17 -8.58 -19.72
N ARG A 552 7.39 -8.32 -18.66
CA ARG A 552 7.54 -7.19 -17.76
C ARG A 552 7.72 -7.65 -16.34
N VAL A 553 8.73 -7.10 -15.68
CA VAL A 553 9.01 -7.32 -14.27
C VAL A 553 8.71 -6.04 -13.52
N HIS A 554 7.71 -6.09 -12.64
CA HIS A 554 7.35 -5.01 -11.75
C HIS A 554 7.88 -5.28 -10.34
N GLY A 555 8.36 -4.24 -9.67
CA GLY A 555 8.84 -4.26 -8.30
C GLY A 555 8.44 -3.00 -7.53
N PRO A 556 8.93 -2.85 -6.29
CA PRO A 556 8.60 -1.69 -5.45
C PRO A 556 9.02 -0.36 -6.09
N ASN A 557 8.34 0.72 -5.69
CA ASN A 557 8.67 2.10 -6.06
C ASN A 557 8.85 2.30 -7.59
N GLY A 558 7.97 1.70 -8.42
CA GLY A 558 8.01 1.86 -9.88
C GLY A 558 9.19 1.20 -10.57
N PHE A 559 9.89 0.25 -9.92
CA PHE A 559 10.88 -0.58 -10.60
C PHE A 559 10.23 -1.33 -11.76
N LEU A 560 10.83 -1.20 -12.95
CA LEU A 560 10.36 -1.87 -14.17
C LEU A 560 11.53 -2.37 -15.00
N ARG A 561 11.40 -3.60 -15.49
CA ARG A 561 12.21 -4.17 -16.58
C ARG A 561 11.30 -4.73 -17.64
N GLU A 562 11.47 -4.31 -18.89
CA GLU A 562 10.79 -4.93 -20.04
C GLU A 562 11.81 -5.62 -20.94
N PHE A 563 11.47 -6.84 -21.32
CA PHE A 563 12.29 -7.68 -22.19
C PHE A 563 11.43 -8.17 -23.34
N HIS A 564 11.73 -7.70 -24.55
CA HIS A 564 11.09 -8.18 -25.78
C HIS A 564 12.15 -8.64 -26.76
N GLY A 565 11.81 -9.63 -27.56
CA GLY A 565 12.70 -10.14 -28.61
C GLY A 565 12.11 -11.30 -29.40
N ASP A 566 12.89 -11.78 -30.36
CA ASP A 566 12.47 -12.77 -31.35
C ASP A 566 13.31 -14.08 -31.24
N GLY A 567 13.16 -14.74 -30.08
CA GLY A 567 13.80 -16.03 -29.82
C GLY A 567 15.32 -15.96 -29.76
N LEU A 568 15.99 -16.94 -30.40
CA LEU A 568 17.46 -17.04 -30.42
C LEU A 568 18.15 -16.00 -31.31
N ALA A 569 17.41 -15.38 -32.23
CA ALA A 569 17.98 -14.43 -33.18
C ALA A 569 18.65 -13.22 -32.50
N ASP A 570 18.17 -12.83 -31.34
CA ASP A 570 18.66 -11.68 -30.58
C ASP A 570 19.52 -12.04 -29.35
N ALA A 571 19.88 -13.31 -29.17
CA ALA A 571 20.68 -13.80 -28.05
C ALA A 571 22.03 -13.09 -27.89
N GLY A 572 22.55 -12.49 -28.96
CA GLY A 572 23.81 -11.76 -28.97
C GLY A 572 23.69 -10.30 -28.47
N LEU A 573 22.49 -9.75 -28.37
CA LEU A 573 22.29 -8.35 -27.93
C LEU A 573 22.00 -8.28 -26.43
N HIS A 574 22.65 -7.34 -25.75
CA HIS A 574 22.30 -7.01 -24.36
C HIS A 574 22.32 -5.52 -24.08
N ALA A 575 21.52 -5.11 -23.11
CA ALA A 575 21.52 -3.78 -22.50
C ALA A 575 21.34 -3.97 -21.00
N GLU A 576 22.35 -3.61 -20.22
CA GLU A 576 22.40 -3.82 -18.77
C GLU A 576 22.82 -2.54 -18.07
N ILE A 577 22.37 -2.35 -16.84
CA ILE A 577 22.71 -1.16 -16.07
C ILE A 577 23.53 -1.52 -14.84
N GLU A 578 24.43 -0.59 -14.48
CA GLU A 578 25.17 -0.55 -13.23
C GLU A 578 25.12 0.88 -12.68
N TYR A 579 25.21 1.05 -11.39
CA TYR A 579 25.26 2.36 -10.75
C TYR A 579 26.65 2.66 -10.19
N ASP A 580 27.25 3.75 -10.65
CA ASP A 580 28.51 4.25 -10.11
C ASP A 580 28.22 5.25 -8.98
N VAL A 581 28.35 4.77 -7.73
CA VAL A 581 28.04 5.53 -6.52
C VAL A 581 28.97 6.75 -6.37
N ALA A 582 30.24 6.61 -6.75
CA ALA A 582 31.25 7.66 -6.56
C ALA A 582 30.96 8.93 -7.37
N VAL A 583 30.40 8.76 -8.56
CA VAL A 583 30.05 9.86 -9.48
C VAL A 583 28.54 10.04 -9.66
N GLN A 584 27.74 9.32 -8.90
CA GLN A 584 26.26 9.35 -8.95
C GLN A 584 25.71 9.24 -10.38
N CYS A 585 26.19 8.25 -11.12
CA CYS A 585 25.94 8.07 -12.53
C CYS A 585 25.40 6.66 -12.80
N LEU A 586 24.35 6.56 -13.60
CA LEU A 586 23.93 5.28 -14.17
C LEU A 586 24.81 4.96 -15.37
N LEU A 587 25.35 3.75 -15.41
CA LEU A 587 26.11 3.21 -16.51
C LEU A 587 25.22 2.23 -17.28
N LEU A 588 24.95 2.48 -18.56
CA LEU A 588 24.28 1.56 -19.46
C LEU A 588 25.32 0.87 -20.34
N GLU A 589 25.55 -0.41 -20.13
CA GLU A 589 26.33 -1.24 -21.02
C GLU A 589 25.47 -1.78 -22.16
N LEU A 590 25.88 -1.50 -23.38
CA LEU A 590 25.34 -2.06 -24.61
C LEU A 590 26.34 -3.05 -25.16
N GLY A 591 25.91 -4.26 -25.58
CA GLY A 591 26.78 -5.25 -26.13
C GLY A 591 26.20 -5.98 -27.34
N ASN A 592 27.08 -6.40 -28.23
CA ASN A 592 26.76 -7.20 -29.43
C ASN A 592 27.70 -8.39 -29.49
N ALA A 593 27.27 -9.54 -29.01
CA ALA A 593 27.98 -10.81 -29.14
C ALA A 593 27.59 -11.58 -30.44
N GLY A 594 26.73 -11.00 -31.27
CA GLY A 594 26.32 -11.58 -32.56
C GLY A 594 27.40 -11.48 -33.61
N ALA A 595 27.18 -12.15 -34.77
CA ALA A 595 28.11 -12.19 -35.89
C ALA A 595 28.02 -10.97 -36.83
N GLN A 596 27.00 -10.13 -36.71
CA GLN A 596 26.77 -8.96 -37.56
C GLN A 596 26.78 -7.68 -36.74
N SER A 597 27.08 -6.54 -37.36
CA SER A 597 26.97 -5.24 -36.73
C SER A 597 25.51 -4.94 -36.36
N ALA A 598 25.27 -4.37 -35.17
CA ALA A 598 23.97 -3.99 -34.69
C ALA A 598 23.89 -2.48 -34.45
N THR A 599 22.78 -1.85 -34.86
CA THR A 599 22.46 -0.47 -34.56
C THR A 599 21.45 -0.44 -33.44
N LEU A 600 21.85 0.10 -32.29
CA LEU A 600 21.00 0.28 -31.13
C LEU A 600 20.65 1.76 -30.93
N ARG A 601 19.36 2.02 -30.65
CA ARG A 601 18.84 3.34 -30.28
C ARG A 601 18.52 3.37 -28.79
N VAL A 602 18.98 4.41 -28.12
CA VAL A 602 18.75 4.64 -26.69
C VAL A 602 17.96 5.92 -26.51
N ARG A 603 16.78 5.82 -25.90
CA ARG A 603 15.92 6.96 -25.54
C ARG A 603 15.86 7.09 -24.02
N ASP A 604 16.07 8.33 -23.52
CA ASP A 604 15.93 8.67 -22.11
C ASP A 604 14.55 9.33 -21.90
N GLY A 605 13.66 8.69 -21.13
CA GLY A 605 12.29 9.16 -20.88
C GLY A 605 12.20 10.43 -20.05
N TYR A 606 13.28 10.85 -19.37
CA TYR A 606 13.32 12.08 -18.57
C TYR A 606 13.95 13.27 -19.31
N ARG A 607 14.52 13.08 -20.48
CA ARG A 607 15.20 14.12 -21.27
C ARG A 607 14.54 14.39 -22.61
N ASP A 608 13.25 14.71 -22.59
CA ASP A 608 12.44 15.11 -23.76
C ASP A 608 12.61 14.21 -24.99
N GLY A 609 12.78 12.91 -24.75
CA GLY A 609 12.88 11.91 -25.80
C GLY A 609 14.17 11.96 -26.63
N ALA A 610 15.24 12.63 -26.14
CA ALA A 610 16.54 12.65 -26.83
C ALA A 610 16.99 11.21 -27.13
N GLU A 611 17.03 10.87 -28.41
CA GLU A 611 17.45 9.55 -28.90
C GLU A 611 18.91 9.60 -29.32
N ARG A 612 19.69 8.57 -28.93
CA ARG A 612 21.08 8.39 -29.34
C ARG A 612 21.23 7.07 -30.07
N THR A 613 21.85 7.10 -31.22
CA THR A 613 22.12 5.89 -32.04
C THR A 613 23.55 5.43 -31.85
N HIS A 614 23.75 4.13 -31.69
CA HIS A 614 25.04 3.49 -31.47
C HIS A 614 25.18 2.27 -32.38
N VAL A 615 26.20 2.25 -33.22
CA VAL A 615 26.58 1.09 -34.02
C VAL A 615 27.62 0.28 -33.27
N LEU A 616 27.36 -1.01 -33.07
CA LEU A 616 28.23 -1.97 -32.39
C LEU A 616 28.66 -3.06 -33.39
N ALA A 617 29.96 -3.15 -33.65
CA ALA A 617 30.55 -4.27 -34.40
C ALA A 617 30.37 -5.60 -33.64
N PRO A 618 30.52 -6.76 -34.30
CA PRO A 618 30.59 -8.06 -33.65
C PRO A 618 31.59 -8.08 -32.48
N GLY A 619 31.16 -8.58 -31.32
CA GLY A 619 31.96 -8.64 -30.09
C GLY A 619 32.12 -7.30 -29.35
N ALA A 620 31.60 -6.20 -29.89
CA ALA A 620 31.78 -4.88 -29.28
C ALA A 620 30.89 -4.66 -28.09
N ARG A 621 31.43 -3.87 -27.11
CA ARG A 621 30.69 -3.33 -25.97
C ARG A 621 30.87 -1.83 -25.93
N ARG A 622 29.87 -1.14 -25.38
CA ARG A 622 29.87 0.31 -25.17
C ARG A 622 29.18 0.67 -23.88
N VAL A 623 29.82 1.49 -23.07
CA VAL A 623 29.24 2.02 -21.82
C VAL A 623 28.82 3.48 -22.04
N LEU A 624 27.56 3.76 -21.76
CA LEU A 624 26.98 5.11 -21.78
C LEU A 624 26.75 5.58 -20.35
N ARG A 625 26.99 6.87 -20.11
CA ARG A 625 26.85 7.48 -18.78
C ARG A 625 25.64 8.40 -18.75
N PHE A 626 24.82 8.26 -17.70
CA PHE A 626 23.64 9.07 -17.44
C PHE A 626 23.72 9.67 -16.05
N PRO A 627 24.11 10.96 -15.90
CA PRO A 627 24.01 11.66 -14.61
C PRO A 627 22.55 11.77 -14.17
N LEU A 628 22.22 11.38 -12.95
CA LEU A 628 20.84 11.29 -12.47
C LEU A 628 20.42 12.38 -11.49
N GLN A 629 21.30 13.30 -11.11
CA GLN A 629 21.03 14.31 -10.08
C GLN A 629 19.84 15.22 -10.45
N ALA A 630 19.73 15.60 -11.72
CA ALA A 630 18.66 16.47 -12.20
C ALA A 630 17.26 15.82 -12.18
N GLN A 631 17.21 14.49 -12.16
CA GLN A 631 15.99 13.68 -12.08
C GLN A 631 15.82 13.04 -10.70
N HIS A 632 16.55 13.52 -9.67
CA HIS A 632 16.49 12.96 -8.31
C HIS A 632 16.73 11.45 -8.28
N HIS A 633 17.70 10.95 -9.07
CA HIS A 633 18.09 9.55 -9.20
C HIS A 633 17.06 8.63 -9.90
N TRP A 634 16.01 9.17 -10.51
CA TRP A 634 15.10 8.42 -11.37
C TRP A 634 15.71 8.20 -12.77
N TYR A 635 15.44 7.03 -13.35
CA TYR A 635 15.83 6.68 -14.71
C TYR A 635 14.71 5.91 -15.43
N ASP A 636 14.61 6.10 -16.74
CA ASP A 636 13.72 5.36 -17.65
C ASP A 636 14.36 5.33 -19.03
N LEU A 637 15.09 4.25 -19.33
CA LEU A 637 15.84 4.08 -20.56
C LEU A 637 15.18 3.02 -21.42
N LEU A 638 14.84 3.37 -22.66
CA LEU A 638 14.38 2.44 -23.69
C LEU A 638 15.49 2.21 -24.71
N VAL A 639 15.89 0.96 -24.88
CA VAL A 639 16.87 0.51 -25.88
C VAL A 639 16.17 -0.36 -26.91
N THR A 640 16.32 -0.04 -28.20
CA THR A 640 15.73 -0.78 -29.33
C THR A 640 16.80 -1.11 -30.36
N SER A 641 16.56 -2.16 -31.16
CA SER A 641 17.42 -2.54 -32.31
C SER A 641 16.73 -2.20 -33.63
N GLU A 642 17.48 -1.60 -34.59
CA GLU A 642 16.97 -1.35 -35.94
C GLU A 642 16.89 -2.62 -36.77
N ALA A 643 17.90 -3.50 -36.66
CA ALA A 643 17.99 -4.74 -37.41
C ALA A 643 17.02 -5.83 -36.91
N MET A 644 16.62 -5.74 -35.66
CA MET A 644 15.70 -6.66 -34.97
C MET A 644 14.58 -5.86 -34.29
N PRO A 645 13.58 -5.39 -35.03
CA PRO A 645 12.54 -4.50 -34.48
C PRO A 645 11.80 -5.02 -33.25
N PRO A 646 11.58 -6.36 -33.08
CA PRO A 646 10.98 -6.88 -31.83
C PRO A 646 11.89 -6.73 -30.60
N TRP A 647 13.24 -6.65 -30.79
CA TRP A 647 14.15 -6.55 -29.65
C TRP A 647 14.10 -5.18 -29.01
N ARG A 648 13.68 -5.16 -27.72
CA ARG A 648 13.72 -3.96 -26.89
C ARG A 648 13.98 -4.30 -25.43
N ARG A 649 14.59 -3.36 -24.73
CA ARG A 649 14.81 -3.37 -23.28
C ARG A 649 14.37 -2.03 -22.72
N ARG A 650 13.44 -2.02 -21.76
CA ARG A 650 13.14 -0.83 -20.97
C ARG A 650 13.62 -1.06 -19.55
N LEU A 651 14.41 -0.14 -19.06
CA LEU A 651 15.09 -0.18 -17.76
C LEU A 651 14.68 1.07 -17.00
N ALA A 652 13.80 0.93 -16.00
CA ALA A 652 13.28 2.07 -15.26
C ALA A 652 13.22 1.79 -13.76
N GLY A 653 13.32 2.87 -12.95
CA GLY A 653 13.28 2.84 -11.51
C GLY A 653 13.99 4.02 -10.87
N HIS A 654 14.25 3.89 -9.59
CA HIS A 654 14.98 4.85 -8.76
C HIS A 654 16.25 4.21 -8.18
N ILE A 655 17.35 4.95 -8.15
CA ILE A 655 18.57 4.50 -7.47
C ILE A 655 18.56 5.03 -6.03
N GLU A 656 18.46 4.10 -5.09
CA GLU A 656 18.49 4.44 -3.66
C GLU A 656 19.92 4.75 -3.20
N THR A 657 20.08 5.93 -2.63
CA THR A 657 21.40 6.41 -2.13
C THR A 657 21.55 6.30 -0.62
N GLY A 658 20.51 5.80 0.08
CA GLY A 658 20.43 5.83 1.53
C GLY A 658 20.04 7.20 2.11
N HIS A 659 19.74 8.18 1.24
CA HIS A 659 19.32 9.53 1.63
C HIS A 659 17.94 9.84 1.07
N PRO A 660 17.19 10.78 1.69
CA PRO A 660 15.95 11.30 1.13
C PRO A 660 16.11 11.83 -0.30
N SER A 661 15.05 11.68 -1.10
CA SER A 661 15.00 12.08 -2.49
C SER A 661 13.69 12.84 -2.78
N MET A 662 13.25 12.83 -4.02
CA MET A 662 11.94 13.33 -4.47
C MET A 662 11.18 12.20 -5.16
N SER A 663 9.86 12.25 -5.12
CA SER A 663 9.01 11.36 -5.91
C SER A 663 9.30 11.50 -7.41
N ASP A 664 8.88 10.51 -8.19
CA ASP A 664 9.14 10.46 -9.63
C ASP A 664 8.67 11.74 -10.34
N PRO A 665 9.57 12.47 -11.04
CA PRO A 665 9.21 13.69 -11.75
C PRO A 665 8.30 13.45 -12.98
N ALA A 666 8.08 12.22 -13.40
CA ALA A 666 7.17 11.87 -14.48
C ALA A 666 5.72 11.69 -13.99
N ILE A 667 5.49 11.51 -12.68
CA ILE A 667 4.14 11.41 -12.11
C ILE A 667 3.36 12.70 -12.40
N GLY A 668 2.14 12.55 -12.92
CA GLY A 668 1.26 13.69 -13.24
C GLY A 668 1.66 14.49 -14.48
N ARG A 669 2.70 14.09 -15.22
CA ARG A 669 2.89 14.58 -16.59
C ARG A 669 1.84 13.93 -17.50
N ALA A 670 1.25 14.71 -18.41
CA ALA A 670 0.36 14.15 -19.42
C ALA A 670 1.09 12.98 -20.12
N ALA A 671 0.49 11.79 -20.12
CA ALA A 671 1.05 10.68 -20.83
C ALA A 671 1.19 11.08 -22.29
N VAL A 672 2.40 11.08 -22.80
CA VAL A 672 2.64 11.09 -24.26
C VAL A 672 2.21 9.71 -24.73
N VAL A 673 0.96 9.63 -25.23
CA VAL A 673 0.33 8.43 -25.79
C VAL A 673 1.11 7.93 -27.00
#